data_55ccb6cddd530778fded895a9c45c9c1
#
_entry.id   55ccb6cddd530778fded895a9c45c9c1
#
_cell.length_a   1.000
_cell.length_b   1.000
_cell.length_c   1.000
_cell.angle_alpha   90.00
_cell.angle_beta   90.00
_cell.angle_gamma   90.00
#
_symmetry.space_group_name_H-M   'P 1'
#
loop_
_entity.id
_entity.type
_entity.pdbx_description
1 polymer ?
#
loop_
_entity_poly.entity_id
_entity_poly.type
_entity_poly.pdbx_seq_one_letter_code
_entity_poly.pdbx_strand_id
1 'polypeptide(L)'
;MDNAVIVHYHSCKGHYFQLSLWQWRDGKLGKDAYFSRFDSFGAVAYLTYPAPYFLSHAYVIVKDQFWHYQTVDFRIERDYGVPKTEVWLVDGDPTVYYSRQAAVASRHYGRCDVHAFDMAVNSQAFDKRWGFSGWLGFRYQPEETSFRLWAPTAEKVELILYASTDERASVARVLPMQRGQQYSPDHHAENTCGVWDISLRGDYNYHAYCYRVYYRRRTFRDTRDPYAIATTANGKRSIVIAPEHLRPQGFSVKQGKEATWRLDNPNQAVIYEMHVRDFSKSETSGVSLANRGKFKGLIETGTRNAFGDSTCFDYVKSLGITHIQLQPIFDHHQFFDDNGDYAYNWGYDPENYNVPAASFTSNPHEPATRILELKEVIQAYHDAGINVIMDVVYNHTYSSRESAFQLTVPDYYYRMNPNGSFQNGSGCGNETASEKEMYRKYMLDSILYWTNEFNIDGFRFDLMGLHDIDTMNLIRQELDKIDPRILVFGEGWDMGVGLAAEQKAKKENASKMPGIGFFNDDQRNAVKGAEVYGSFEKGFVSGAPTEGLVAKSILGSDELVSYCTPSQVINYVEAHDNYNLNDLLWVLNPEDSKQDHVKRVQLASAMTILMQGIYFMQLGQEFLRTKLYPTGQDKELTQADRERAGYFCLLSRIKRL
;
A
#
# COMPACT_ATOMS: atom_id res chain seq x y z
N MET A 1 -15.65 -25.52 38.39
CA MET A 1 -14.95 -25.86 37.13
C MET A 1 -15.93 -25.63 36.03
N ASP A 2 -15.54 -24.83 35.04
CA ASP A 2 -16.43 -24.55 33.90
C ASP A 2 -16.53 -25.77 33.00
N ASN A 3 -17.76 -26.11 32.62
CA ASN A 3 -18.01 -27.15 31.65
C ASN A 3 -17.56 -26.70 30.26
N ALA A 4 -16.80 -27.51 29.55
CA ALA A 4 -16.29 -27.18 28.23
C ALA A 4 -16.55 -28.29 27.20
N VAL A 5 -16.84 -27.87 25.98
CA VAL A 5 -16.75 -28.73 24.78
C VAL A 5 -15.60 -28.24 23.93
N ILE A 6 -14.66 -29.11 23.63
CA ILE A 6 -13.54 -28.82 22.73
C ILE A 6 -13.91 -29.43 21.37
N VAL A 7 -14.03 -28.58 20.38
CA VAL A 7 -14.38 -28.99 19.02
C VAL A 7 -13.14 -28.89 18.14
N HIS A 8 -12.70 -30.02 17.60
CA HIS A 8 -11.71 -30.09 16.54
C HIS A 8 -12.47 -30.23 15.21
N TYR A 9 -12.23 -29.33 14.30
CA TYR A 9 -12.88 -29.33 12.99
C TYR A 9 -11.85 -29.49 11.88
N HIS A 10 -12.03 -30.53 11.07
CA HIS A 10 -11.24 -30.75 9.88
C HIS A 10 -12.03 -30.37 8.65
N SER A 11 -11.53 -29.39 7.92
CA SER A 11 -11.94 -29.16 6.54
C SER A 11 -10.70 -29.35 5.67
N CYS A 12 -10.81 -30.29 4.74
CA CYS A 12 -9.80 -30.45 3.70
C CYS A 12 -9.69 -29.21 2.79
N LYS A 13 -10.69 -28.31 2.88
CA LYS A 13 -10.77 -27.02 2.20
C LYS A 13 -9.91 -25.95 2.85
N GLY A 14 -9.53 -26.14 4.11
CA GLY A 14 -8.63 -25.24 4.84
C GLY A 14 -9.11 -23.80 5.10
N HIS A 15 -10.40 -23.51 4.87
CA HIS A 15 -10.99 -22.15 5.00
C HIS A 15 -11.33 -21.76 6.44
N TYR A 16 -10.51 -22.14 7.40
CA TYR A 16 -10.82 -21.96 8.81
C TYR A 16 -11.00 -20.50 9.24
N PHE A 17 -10.34 -19.55 8.57
CA PHE A 17 -10.38 -18.11 8.90
C PHE A 17 -11.73 -17.45 8.61
N GLN A 18 -12.52 -18.04 7.72
CA GLN A 18 -13.85 -17.55 7.36
C GLN A 18 -14.94 -18.27 8.16
N LEU A 19 -14.56 -19.24 8.99
CA LEU A 19 -15.48 -20.10 9.70
C LEU A 19 -15.54 -19.72 11.17
N SER A 20 -16.75 -19.76 11.69
CA SER A 20 -17.07 -19.70 13.12
C SER A 20 -17.98 -20.85 13.47
N LEU A 21 -18.18 -21.07 14.76
CA LEU A 21 -19.18 -22.00 15.25
C LEU A 21 -20.37 -21.20 15.76
N TRP A 22 -21.56 -21.59 15.31
CA TRP A 22 -22.79 -21.20 15.99
C TRP A 22 -23.12 -22.28 17.00
N GLN A 23 -23.18 -21.93 18.28
CA GLN A 23 -23.46 -22.85 19.38
C GLN A 23 -24.78 -22.51 20.04
N TRP A 24 -25.57 -23.53 20.35
CA TRP A 24 -26.78 -23.35 21.12
C TRP A 24 -27.08 -24.59 22.00
N ARG A 25 -28.12 -24.50 22.78
CA ARG A 25 -28.71 -25.55 23.60
C ARG A 25 -30.21 -25.39 23.61
N ASP A 26 -30.92 -26.44 24.00
CA ASP A 26 -32.36 -26.43 24.02
C ASP A 26 -32.95 -25.25 24.81
N GLY A 27 -33.86 -24.53 24.18
CA GLY A 27 -34.58 -23.39 24.77
C GLY A 27 -33.75 -22.11 25.00
N LYS A 28 -32.55 -22.01 24.42
CA LYS A 28 -31.73 -20.81 24.50
C LYS A 28 -31.33 -20.32 23.10
N LEU A 29 -31.18 -18.98 22.98
CA LEU A 29 -30.63 -18.38 21.78
C LEU A 29 -29.19 -18.82 21.56
N GLY A 30 -28.83 -19.08 20.31
CA GLY A 30 -27.47 -19.40 19.91
C GLY A 30 -26.55 -18.17 19.95
N LYS A 31 -25.25 -18.43 19.97
CA LYS A 31 -24.20 -17.41 19.87
C LYS A 31 -23.03 -17.91 19.06
N ASP A 32 -22.28 -16.97 18.47
CA ASP A 32 -21.04 -17.29 17.80
C ASP A 32 -19.93 -17.69 18.78
N ALA A 33 -19.13 -18.65 18.35
CA ALA A 33 -17.85 -19.02 18.94
C ALA A 33 -16.81 -19.14 17.84
N TYR A 34 -15.55 -18.92 18.16
CA TYR A 34 -14.48 -18.84 17.18
C TYR A 34 -13.43 -19.91 17.41
N PHE A 35 -12.78 -20.34 16.33
CA PHE A 35 -11.61 -21.17 16.41
C PHE A 35 -10.46 -20.36 17.02
N SER A 36 -9.83 -20.90 18.07
CA SER A 36 -8.80 -20.18 18.85
C SER A 36 -7.38 -20.69 18.63
N ARG A 37 -7.25 -21.87 18.02
CA ARG A 37 -5.94 -22.46 17.71
C ARG A 37 -6.08 -23.50 16.59
N PHE A 38 -4.94 -24.03 16.13
CA PHE A 38 -4.85 -25.18 15.22
C PHE A 38 -4.08 -26.31 15.87
N ASP A 39 -4.42 -27.53 15.49
CA ASP A 39 -3.62 -28.71 15.78
C ASP A 39 -3.42 -29.55 14.50
N SER A 40 -2.84 -30.75 14.64
CA SER A 40 -2.57 -31.63 13.52
C SER A 40 -3.84 -32.24 12.87
N PHE A 41 -5.03 -31.98 13.41
CA PHE A 41 -6.31 -32.39 12.83
C PHE A 41 -6.98 -31.26 12.06
N GLY A 42 -6.93 -30.04 12.58
CA GLY A 42 -7.55 -28.86 11.98
C GLY A 42 -7.71 -27.70 12.96
N ALA A 43 -8.79 -26.95 12.81
CA ALA A 43 -9.11 -25.81 13.67
C ALA A 43 -9.76 -26.28 14.99
N VAL A 44 -9.43 -25.60 16.11
CA VAL A 44 -9.89 -25.96 17.44
C VAL A 44 -10.63 -24.81 18.10
N ALA A 45 -11.84 -25.08 18.60
CA ALA A 45 -12.62 -24.13 19.36
C ALA A 45 -12.92 -24.65 20.77
N TYR A 46 -12.99 -23.73 21.74
CA TYR A 46 -13.36 -24.00 23.11
C TYR A 46 -14.71 -23.36 23.40
N LEU A 47 -15.71 -24.19 23.64
CA LEU A 47 -17.05 -23.78 24.02
C LEU A 47 -17.20 -23.91 25.52
N THR A 48 -17.33 -22.80 26.22
CA THR A 48 -17.50 -22.78 27.68
C THR A 48 -18.94 -22.54 28.05
N TYR A 49 -19.41 -23.28 29.04
CA TYR A 49 -20.75 -23.19 29.60
C TYR A 49 -20.66 -22.92 31.11
N PRO A 50 -21.30 -21.85 31.63
CA PRO A 50 -21.20 -21.52 33.06
C PRO A 50 -21.81 -22.63 33.91
N ALA A 51 -21.14 -22.97 35.01
CA ALA A 51 -21.69 -23.81 36.09
C ALA A 51 -22.93 -23.12 36.71
N PRO A 52 -23.99 -23.84 37.11
CA PRO A 52 -24.08 -25.28 37.43
C PRO A 52 -24.75 -26.14 36.38
N TYR A 53 -24.81 -25.73 35.14
CA TYR A 53 -25.59 -26.46 34.13
C TYR A 53 -24.82 -27.68 33.59
N PHE A 54 -25.23 -28.86 34.05
CA PHE A 54 -24.87 -30.12 33.43
C PHE A 54 -25.67 -30.26 32.12
N LEU A 55 -25.05 -29.93 31.00
CA LEU A 55 -25.66 -30.20 29.71
C LEU A 55 -25.45 -31.68 29.34
N SER A 56 -26.51 -32.39 29.02
CA SER A 56 -26.43 -33.73 28.44
C SER A 56 -26.01 -33.71 26.98
N HIS A 57 -26.21 -32.59 26.32
CA HIS A 57 -25.80 -32.36 24.93
C HIS A 57 -25.59 -30.86 24.63
N ALA A 58 -24.84 -30.59 23.57
CA ALA A 58 -24.63 -29.26 22.99
C ALA A 58 -24.83 -29.37 21.47
N TYR A 59 -25.26 -28.29 20.85
CA TYR A 59 -25.37 -28.21 19.40
C TYR A 59 -24.37 -27.22 18.84
N VAL A 60 -23.80 -27.56 17.69
CA VAL A 60 -22.92 -26.67 16.95
C VAL A 60 -23.16 -26.78 15.46
N ILE A 61 -23.05 -25.65 14.77
CA ILE A 61 -22.93 -25.55 13.31
C ILE A 61 -21.60 -24.88 13.05
N VAL A 62 -20.82 -25.38 12.11
CA VAL A 62 -19.70 -24.64 11.55
C VAL A 62 -20.24 -23.87 10.36
N LYS A 63 -20.05 -22.54 10.37
CA LYS A 63 -20.61 -21.64 9.36
C LYS A 63 -19.63 -20.52 9.00
N ASP A 64 -19.84 -19.89 7.84
CA ASP A 64 -19.20 -18.62 7.54
C ASP A 64 -19.93 -17.45 8.22
N GLN A 65 -19.34 -16.26 8.19
CA GLN A 65 -19.87 -15.06 8.82
C GLN A 65 -21.29 -14.71 8.34
N PHE A 66 -21.64 -15.05 7.11
CA PHE A 66 -22.89 -14.66 6.46
C PHE A 66 -23.88 -15.82 6.23
N TRP A 67 -23.61 -16.99 6.79
CA TRP A 67 -24.41 -18.19 6.60
C TRP A 67 -24.54 -18.68 5.14
N HIS A 68 -23.56 -18.34 4.28
CA HIS A 68 -23.51 -18.85 2.91
C HIS A 68 -23.00 -20.28 2.87
N TYR A 69 -22.13 -20.62 3.82
CA TYR A 69 -21.69 -21.96 4.11
C TYR A 69 -22.11 -22.32 5.52
N GLN A 70 -22.66 -23.51 5.68
CA GLN A 70 -22.91 -24.14 6.97
C GLN A 70 -22.84 -25.66 6.86
N THR A 71 -22.40 -26.30 7.94
CA THR A 71 -22.49 -27.75 8.11
C THR A 71 -23.91 -28.15 8.50
N VAL A 72 -24.11 -29.44 8.69
CA VAL A 72 -25.28 -29.97 9.43
C VAL A 72 -25.21 -29.53 10.89
N ASP A 73 -26.32 -29.62 11.60
CA ASP A 73 -26.38 -29.42 13.04
C ASP A 73 -25.73 -30.64 13.74
N PHE A 74 -24.57 -30.41 14.33
CA PHE A 74 -23.90 -31.42 15.11
C PHE A 74 -24.47 -31.44 16.53
N ARG A 75 -25.10 -32.53 16.91
CA ARG A 75 -25.51 -32.80 18.28
C ARG A 75 -24.40 -33.53 19.01
N ILE A 76 -23.78 -32.88 19.97
CA ILE A 76 -22.66 -33.40 20.77
C ILE A 76 -23.23 -33.94 22.09
N GLU A 77 -23.23 -35.25 22.25
CA GLU A 77 -23.61 -35.89 23.52
C GLU A 77 -22.52 -35.75 24.54
N ARG A 78 -22.88 -35.57 25.81
CA ARG A 78 -21.93 -35.37 26.89
C ARG A 78 -22.21 -36.32 28.04
N ASP A 79 -21.15 -36.92 28.57
CA ASP A 79 -21.28 -37.76 29.75
C ASP A 79 -21.54 -36.91 31.00
N TYR A 80 -22.49 -37.33 31.81
CA TYR A 80 -22.84 -36.64 33.04
C TYR A 80 -21.69 -36.69 34.01
N GLY A 81 -21.28 -35.51 34.51
CA GLY A 81 -20.20 -35.39 35.49
C GLY A 81 -18.81 -35.23 34.90
N VAL A 82 -18.63 -35.26 33.56
CA VAL A 82 -17.36 -35.01 32.91
C VAL A 82 -17.21 -33.50 32.59
N PRO A 83 -16.21 -32.82 33.16
CA PRO A 83 -16.06 -31.35 32.96
C PRO A 83 -15.69 -30.96 31.53
N LYS A 84 -15.08 -31.86 30.77
CA LYS A 84 -14.67 -31.60 29.37
C LYS A 84 -15.11 -32.73 28.46
N THR A 85 -15.71 -32.36 27.32
CA THR A 85 -16.00 -33.29 26.22
C THR A 85 -15.21 -32.84 25.01
N GLU A 86 -14.47 -33.73 24.38
CA GLU A 86 -13.65 -33.43 23.20
C GLU A 86 -14.21 -34.20 22.01
N VAL A 87 -14.43 -33.50 20.91
CA VAL A 87 -15.04 -34.04 19.71
C VAL A 87 -14.30 -33.62 18.46
N TRP A 88 -14.35 -34.47 17.44
CA TRP A 88 -13.76 -34.26 16.12
C TRP A 88 -14.86 -34.27 15.08
N LEU A 89 -14.94 -33.22 14.30
CA LEU A 89 -15.92 -33.02 13.23
C LEU A 89 -15.16 -32.96 11.90
N VAL A 90 -15.69 -33.62 10.87
CA VAL A 90 -15.10 -33.62 9.54
C VAL A 90 -16.08 -32.96 8.58
N ASP A 91 -15.60 -32.03 7.75
CA ASP A 91 -16.42 -31.35 6.76
C ASP A 91 -17.11 -32.34 5.80
N GLY A 92 -18.42 -32.15 5.59
CA GLY A 92 -19.23 -33.01 4.76
C GLY A 92 -19.66 -34.35 5.43
N ASP A 93 -19.22 -34.60 6.66
CA ASP A 93 -19.63 -35.79 7.46
C ASP A 93 -20.56 -35.35 8.58
N PRO A 94 -21.81 -35.88 8.67
CA PRO A 94 -22.74 -35.51 9.74
C PRO A 94 -22.40 -36.16 11.10
N THR A 95 -21.35 -37.00 11.17
CA THR A 95 -21.01 -37.77 12.35
C THR A 95 -20.18 -36.98 13.35
N VAL A 96 -20.55 -37.01 14.62
CA VAL A 96 -19.70 -36.49 15.70
C VAL A 96 -18.81 -37.63 16.19
N TYR A 97 -17.49 -37.43 16.08
CA TYR A 97 -16.49 -38.40 16.54
C TYR A 97 -15.97 -38.01 17.92
N TYR A 98 -15.85 -38.99 18.80
CA TYR A 98 -15.32 -38.82 20.16
C TYR A 98 -13.86 -39.30 20.31
N SER A 99 -13.23 -39.60 19.19
CA SER A 99 -11.81 -39.85 19.12
C SER A 99 -11.22 -39.36 17.77
N ARG A 100 -10.03 -38.84 17.80
CA ARG A 100 -9.29 -38.41 16.61
C ARG A 100 -9.09 -39.56 15.60
N GLN A 101 -8.81 -40.76 16.12
CA GLN A 101 -8.58 -41.93 15.25
C GLN A 101 -9.84 -42.27 14.45
N ALA A 102 -10.99 -42.24 15.06
CA ALA A 102 -12.28 -42.51 14.36
C ALA A 102 -12.57 -41.43 13.31
N ALA A 103 -12.31 -40.16 13.62
CA ALA A 103 -12.52 -39.07 12.67
C ALA A 103 -11.58 -39.16 11.46
N VAL A 104 -10.33 -39.51 11.66
CA VAL A 104 -9.34 -39.68 10.57
C VAL A 104 -9.71 -40.90 9.69
N ALA A 105 -10.37 -41.92 10.24
CA ALA A 105 -10.84 -43.06 9.49
C ALA A 105 -12.15 -42.79 8.68
N SER A 106 -12.75 -41.59 8.85
CA SER A 106 -13.93 -41.22 8.05
C SER A 106 -13.60 -41.18 6.57
N ARG A 107 -14.54 -41.65 5.74
CA ARG A 107 -14.43 -41.55 4.28
C ARG A 107 -14.35 -40.10 3.78
N HIS A 108 -14.75 -39.14 4.58
CA HIS A 108 -14.74 -37.71 4.27
C HIS A 108 -13.42 -37.03 4.66
N TYR A 109 -12.60 -37.66 5.54
CA TYR A 109 -11.32 -37.11 5.95
C TYR A 109 -10.33 -37.13 4.79
N GLY A 110 -9.78 -35.97 4.45
CA GLY A 110 -8.79 -35.83 3.38
C GLY A 110 -9.29 -36.03 1.96
N ARG A 111 -10.61 -36.22 1.74
CA ARG A 111 -11.21 -36.29 0.41
C ARG A 111 -11.87 -34.98 0.04
N CYS A 112 -11.27 -34.32 -0.96
CA CYS A 112 -11.81 -33.10 -1.57
C CYS A 112 -11.76 -33.20 -3.09
N ASP A 113 -12.87 -32.87 -3.72
CA ASP A 113 -12.82 -32.28 -5.05
C ASP A 113 -12.31 -30.84 -4.88
N VAL A 114 -11.06 -30.60 -5.24
CA VAL A 114 -10.37 -29.35 -4.92
C VAL A 114 -10.73 -28.30 -5.95
N HIS A 115 -11.77 -27.53 -5.70
CA HIS A 115 -12.02 -26.27 -6.37
C HIS A 115 -11.23 -25.14 -5.65
N ALA A 116 -10.87 -24.08 -6.36
CA ALA A 116 -10.08 -22.99 -5.76
C ALA A 116 -10.77 -22.34 -4.55
N PHE A 117 -12.10 -22.24 -4.57
CA PHE A 117 -12.88 -21.72 -3.44
C PHE A 117 -13.00 -22.71 -2.26
N ASP A 118 -12.52 -23.92 -2.42
CA ASP A 118 -12.47 -24.96 -1.38
C ASP A 118 -11.09 -25.04 -0.71
N MET A 119 -10.11 -24.24 -1.16
CA MET A 119 -8.77 -24.15 -0.58
C MET A 119 -8.66 -22.90 0.30
N ALA A 120 -7.84 -22.98 1.35
CA ALA A 120 -7.47 -21.79 2.12
C ALA A 120 -6.67 -20.81 1.23
N VAL A 121 -7.27 -19.69 0.89
CA VAL A 121 -6.69 -18.69 -0.02
C VAL A 121 -5.35 -18.12 0.47
N ASN A 122 -5.05 -18.21 1.77
CA ASN A 122 -3.80 -17.78 2.39
C ASN A 122 -2.82 -18.93 2.66
N SER A 123 -3.00 -20.10 2.05
CA SER A 123 -2.06 -21.22 2.15
C SER A 123 -1.04 -21.23 1.00
N GLN A 124 0.17 -21.71 1.26
CA GLN A 124 1.17 -21.96 0.20
C GLN A 124 0.68 -22.94 -0.87
N ALA A 125 -0.22 -23.87 -0.49
CA ALA A 125 -0.84 -24.81 -1.43
C ALA A 125 -1.73 -24.08 -2.43
N PHE A 126 -2.38 -23.00 -2.02
CA PHE A 126 -3.19 -22.16 -2.91
C PHE A 126 -2.29 -21.46 -3.95
N ASP A 127 -1.20 -20.82 -3.50
CA ASP A 127 -0.24 -20.15 -4.38
C ASP A 127 0.36 -21.13 -5.38
N LYS A 128 0.85 -22.30 -4.91
CA LYS A 128 1.41 -23.33 -5.77
C LYS A 128 0.43 -23.83 -6.83
N ARG A 129 -0.88 -23.94 -6.48
CA ARG A 129 -1.88 -24.44 -7.42
C ARG A 129 -2.37 -23.38 -8.40
N TRP A 130 -2.54 -22.15 -7.95
CA TRP A 130 -3.25 -21.11 -8.71
C TRP A 130 -2.35 -19.94 -9.12
N GLY A 131 -1.10 -19.91 -8.67
CA GLY A 131 -0.13 -18.88 -9.04
C GLY A 131 0.01 -18.75 -10.55
N PHE A 132 0.17 -17.51 -11.01
CA PHE A 132 0.28 -17.18 -12.42
C PHE A 132 1.29 -16.04 -12.63
N SER A 133 2.35 -16.28 -13.39
CA SER A 133 3.38 -15.29 -13.67
C SER A 133 3.27 -14.64 -15.05
N GLY A 134 2.24 -14.99 -15.85
CA GLY A 134 1.98 -14.35 -17.12
C GLY A 134 1.35 -12.95 -16.99
N TRP A 135 1.05 -12.31 -18.10
CA TRP A 135 0.46 -10.98 -18.11
C TRP A 135 -1.01 -10.97 -17.64
N LEU A 136 -1.39 -9.90 -16.96
CA LEU A 136 -2.76 -9.60 -16.52
C LEU A 136 -3.12 -8.17 -16.95
N GLY A 137 -4.41 -7.82 -16.88
CA GLY A 137 -4.91 -6.55 -17.36
C GLY A 137 -5.41 -6.64 -18.81
N PHE A 138 -5.13 -5.65 -19.63
CA PHE A 138 -5.49 -5.67 -21.05
C PHE A 138 -4.25 -5.56 -21.96
N ARG A 139 -4.41 -6.05 -23.19
CA ARG A 139 -3.50 -5.81 -24.31
C ARG A 139 -4.31 -5.30 -25.48
N TYR A 140 -3.98 -4.13 -25.96
CA TYR A 140 -4.68 -3.46 -27.04
C TYR A 140 -3.90 -3.54 -28.37
N GLN A 141 -4.63 -3.83 -29.42
CA GLN A 141 -4.28 -3.57 -30.82
C GLN A 141 -5.55 -3.05 -31.53
N PRO A 142 -5.44 -2.27 -32.63
CA PRO A 142 -6.61 -1.73 -33.31
C PRO A 142 -7.62 -2.79 -33.80
N GLU A 143 -7.11 -3.99 -34.14
CA GLU A 143 -7.92 -5.10 -34.63
C GLU A 143 -8.48 -5.99 -33.53
N GLU A 144 -7.84 -6.00 -32.33
CA GLU A 144 -8.21 -6.90 -31.25
C GLU A 144 -7.74 -6.36 -29.88
N THR A 145 -8.59 -6.44 -28.89
CA THR A 145 -8.23 -6.18 -27.47
C THR A 145 -8.45 -7.43 -26.65
N SER A 146 -7.43 -7.86 -25.93
CA SER A 146 -7.48 -9.02 -25.02
C SER A 146 -7.46 -8.56 -23.55
N PHE A 147 -8.26 -9.23 -22.73
CA PHE A 147 -8.38 -8.96 -21.29
C PHE A 147 -8.10 -10.23 -20.49
N ARG A 148 -7.35 -10.10 -19.39
CA ARG A 148 -7.05 -11.19 -18.48
C ARG A 148 -7.20 -10.78 -17.02
N LEU A 149 -7.94 -11.60 -16.27
CA LEU A 149 -8.15 -11.43 -14.84
C LEU A 149 -7.75 -12.72 -14.09
N TRP A 150 -6.94 -12.61 -13.06
CA TRP A 150 -6.70 -13.70 -12.15
C TRP A 150 -7.78 -13.71 -11.05
N ALA A 151 -8.65 -14.70 -11.10
CA ALA A 151 -9.75 -14.90 -10.14
C ALA A 151 -10.05 -16.40 -9.99
N PRO A 152 -9.11 -17.17 -9.38
CA PRO A 152 -9.22 -18.63 -9.31
C PRO A 152 -10.46 -19.11 -8.55
N THR A 153 -10.92 -18.36 -7.55
CA THR A 153 -12.07 -18.69 -6.71
C THR A 153 -13.41 -18.35 -7.36
N ALA A 154 -13.42 -17.67 -8.51
CA ALA A 154 -14.64 -17.32 -9.21
C ALA A 154 -15.26 -18.52 -9.94
N GLU A 155 -16.60 -18.63 -9.92
CA GLU A 155 -17.35 -19.60 -10.72
C GLU A 155 -17.62 -19.09 -12.14
N LYS A 156 -17.74 -17.77 -12.30
CA LYS A 156 -17.99 -17.09 -13.57
C LYS A 156 -17.40 -15.69 -13.51
N VAL A 157 -16.87 -15.20 -14.61
CA VAL A 157 -16.45 -13.82 -14.80
C VAL A 157 -17.07 -13.28 -16.07
N GLU A 158 -17.55 -12.04 -16.03
CA GLU A 158 -18.03 -11.30 -17.17
C GLU A 158 -17.24 -10.00 -17.32
N LEU A 159 -16.88 -9.67 -18.55
CA LEU A 159 -16.39 -8.35 -18.93
C LEU A 159 -17.58 -7.45 -19.22
N ILE A 160 -17.63 -6.29 -18.57
CA ILE A 160 -18.64 -5.26 -18.77
C ILE A 160 -18.01 -4.13 -19.54
N LEU A 161 -18.54 -3.81 -20.72
CA LEU A 161 -18.14 -2.66 -21.52
C LEU A 161 -19.20 -1.56 -21.38
N TYR A 162 -18.74 -0.31 -21.27
CA TYR A 162 -19.60 0.86 -21.18
C TYR A 162 -19.62 1.63 -22.51
N ALA A 163 -20.65 2.43 -22.73
CA ALA A 163 -20.88 3.16 -23.98
C ALA A 163 -19.84 4.28 -24.22
N SER A 164 -19.20 4.77 -23.15
CA SER A 164 -18.13 5.78 -23.23
C SER A 164 -17.27 5.76 -21.94
N THR A 165 -16.31 6.66 -21.87
CA THR A 165 -15.47 6.91 -20.67
C THR A 165 -16.16 7.80 -19.63
N ASP A 166 -17.37 8.29 -19.89
CA ASP A 166 -18.16 9.03 -18.91
C ASP A 166 -18.56 8.12 -17.74
N GLU A 167 -18.44 8.62 -16.54
CA GLU A 167 -18.75 7.87 -15.29
C GLU A 167 -20.21 7.42 -15.23
N ARG A 168 -21.13 8.11 -15.93
CA ARG A 168 -22.56 7.85 -15.99
C ARG A 168 -22.95 7.01 -17.19
N ALA A 169 -21.99 6.68 -18.08
CA ALA A 169 -22.28 5.90 -19.28
C ALA A 169 -22.97 4.58 -18.93
N SER A 170 -23.99 4.23 -19.71
CA SER A 170 -24.70 2.97 -19.58
C SER A 170 -23.84 1.79 -19.99
N VAL A 171 -24.17 0.61 -19.47
CA VAL A 171 -23.59 -0.65 -19.92
C VAL A 171 -23.96 -0.86 -21.40
N ALA A 172 -22.95 -1.03 -22.25
CA ALA A 172 -23.11 -1.31 -23.68
C ALA A 172 -23.16 -2.80 -23.95
N ARG A 173 -22.28 -3.59 -23.29
CA ARG A 173 -22.20 -5.05 -23.48
C ARG A 173 -21.77 -5.73 -22.18
N VAL A 174 -22.28 -6.96 -21.97
CA VAL A 174 -21.83 -7.88 -20.92
C VAL A 174 -21.41 -9.17 -21.62
N LEU A 175 -20.18 -9.58 -21.45
CA LEU A 175 -19.56 -10.66 -22.21
C LEU A 175 -18.97 -11.70 -21.26
N PRO A 176 -19.32 -13.00 -21.39
CA PRO A 176 -18.73 -14.05 -20.58
C PRO A 176 -17.25 -14.23 -20.92
N MET A 177 -16.41 -14.27 -19.92
CA MET A 177 -15.00 -14.64 -20.06
C MET A 177 -14.81 -16.14 -19.95
N GLN A 178 -13.75 -16.65 -20.53
CA GLN A 178 -13.42 -18.07 -20.50
C GLN A 178 -12.34 -18.32 -19.44
N ARG A 179 -12.51 -19.38 -18.68
CA ARG A 179 -11.51 -19.83 -17.72
C ARG A 179 -10.44 -20.65 -18.42
N GLY A 180 -9.18 -20.33 -18.20
CA GLY A 180 -8.07 -21.14 -18.68
C GLY A 180 -8.06 -22.52 -18.03
N GLN A 181 -7.59 -23.53 -18.78
CA GLN A 181 -7.67 -24.94 -18.39
C GLN A 181 -6.30 -25.58 -18.15
N GLN A 182 -5.23 -24.88 -18.50
CA GLN A 182 -3.89 -25.45 -18.35
C GLN A 182 -3.45 -25.35 -16.88
N TYR A 183 -3.23 -26.51 -16.29
CA TYR A 183 -2.65 -26.64 -14.95
C TYR A 183 -1.15 -26.93 -15.05
N SER A 184 -0.33 -26.04 -14.56
CA SER A 184 1.15 -26.13 -14.61
C SER A 184 1.76 -25.55 -13.33
N PRO A 185 1.73 -26.30 -12.21
CA PRO A 185 2.15 -25.80 -10.90
C PRO A 185 3.65 -25.52 -10.79
N ASP A 186 4.44 -26.08 -11.69
CA ASP A 186 5.90 -25.88 -11.73
C ASP A 186 6.32 -24.85 -12.80
N HIS A 187 5.37 -24.37 -13.61
CA HIS A 187 5.56 -23.35 -14.66
C HIS A 187 4.40 -22.35 -14.63
N HIS A 188 4.43 -21.44 -13.68
CA HIS A 188 3.33 -20.51 -13.40
C HIS A 188 2.99 -19.57 -14.59
N ALA A 189 3.91 -19.32 -15.51
CA ALA A 189 3.60 -18.57 -16.74
C ALA A 189 2.56 -19.27 -17.63
N GLU A 190 2.50 -20.61 -17.56
CA GLU A 190 1.58 -21.45 -18.34
C GLU A 190 0.35 -21.89 -17.52
N ASN A 191 0.34 -21.62 -16.21
CA ASN A 191 -0.70 -22.07 -15.30
C ASN A 191 -1.97 -21.21 -15.38
N THR A 192 -2.76 -21.40 -16.42
CA THR A 192 -3.94 -20.55 -16.68
C THR A 192 -5.21 -20.95 -15.92
N CYS A 193 -5.19 -22.04 -15.15
CA CYS A 193 -6.41 -22.56 -14.49
C CYS A 193 -7.07 -21.59 -13.49
N GLY A 194 -6.33 -20.57 -13.01
CA GLY A 194 -6.85 -19.48 -12.17
C GLY A 194 -7.20 -18.20 -12.94
N VAL A 195 -6.95 -18.16 -14.25
CA VAL A 195 -7.08 -16.99 -15.10
C VAL A 195 -8.36 -17.05 -15.93
N TRP A 196 -9.01 -15.91 -16.07
CA TRP A 196 -10.14 -15.70 -16.98
C TRP A 196 -9.71 -14.76 -18.10
N ASP A 197 -10.01 -15.09 -19.33
CA ASP A 197 -9.62 -14.30 -20.50
C ASP A 197 -10.74 -14.16 -21.52
N ILE A 198 -10.64 -13.10 -22.32
CA ILE A 198 -11.47 -12.83 -23.47
C ILE A 198 -10.71 -11.96 -24.46
N SER A 199 -10.83 -12.27 -25.76
CA SER A 199 -10.34 -11.42 -26.84
C SER A 199 -11.51 -10.91 -27.67
N LEU A 200 -11.52 -9.61 -27.94
CA LEU A 200 -12.58 -8.94 -28.67
C LEU A 200 -12.01 -8.36 -29.96
N ARG A 201 -12.59 -8.73 -31.09
CA ARG A 201 -12.25 -8.13 -32.39
C ARG A 201 -12.82 -6.72 -32.50
N GLY A 202 -12.03 -5.80 -33.04
CA GLY A 202 -12.36 -4.39 -33.23
C GLY A 202 -11.56 -3.47 -32.32
N ASP A 203 -11.70 -2.18 -32.60
CA ASP A 203 -11.03 -1.12 -31.83
C ASP A 203 -11.81 -0.78 -30.57
N TYR A 204 -11.19 -1.04 -29.44
CA TYR A 204 -11.73 -0.71 -28.11
C TYR A 204 -10.96 0.41 -27.42
N ASN A 205 -10.16 1.19 -28.17
CA ASN A 205 -9.53 2.37 -27.61
C ASN A 205 -10.58 3.33 -27.04
N TYR A 206 -10.29 3.91 -25.86
CA TYR A 206 -11.23 4.75 -25.10
C TYR A 206 -12.56 4.07 -24.72
N HIS A 207 -12.55 2.76 -24.51
CA HIS A 207 -13.69 2.06 -23.91
C HIS A 207 -13.46 1.86 -22.41
N ALA A 208 -14.44 2.28 -21.60
CA ALA A 208 -14.45 1.94 -20.18
C ALA A 208 -14.97 0.51 -19.98
N TYR A 209 -14.37 -0.17 -19.00
CA TYR A 209 -14.74 -1.55 -18.65
C TYR A 209 -14.63 -1.83 -17.16
N CYS A 210 -15.33 -2.87 -16.73
CA CYS A 210 -15.22 -3.50 -15.42
C CYS A 210 -15.31 -5.02 -15.54
N TYR A 211 -14.97 -5.72 -14.49
CA TYR A 211 -15.25 -7.14 -14.35
C TYR A 211 -16.42 -7.34 -13.39
N ARG A 212 -17.31 -8.32 -13.70
CA ARG A 212 -18.30 -8.85 -12.80
C ARG A 212 -17.90 -10.25 -12.41
N VAL A 213 -17.57 -10.45 -11.12
CA VAL A 213 -17.03 -11.69 -10.61
C VAL A 213 -18.10 -12.39 -9.77
N TYR A 214 -18.43 -13.62 -10.12
CA TYR A 214 -19.43 -14.44 -9.45
C TYR A 214 -18.75 -15.49 -8.61
N TYR A 215 -19.09 -15.54 -7.34
CA TYR A 215 -18.68 -16.57 -6.41
C TYR A 215 -19.88 -17.43 -6.02
N ARG A 216 -19.61 -18.63 -5.55
CA ARG A 216 -20.65 -19.56 -5.13
C ARG A 216 -21.66 -18.89 -4.20
N ARG A 217 -22.92 -18.80 -4.65
CA ARG A 217 -24.04 -18.16 -3.94
C ARG A 217 -23.93 -16.66 -3.70
N ARG A 218 -22.99 -15.95 -4.35
CA ARG A 218 -22.82 -14.52 -4.18
C ARG A 218 -22.43 -13.84 -5.49
N THR A 219 -23.09 -12.70 -5.80
CA THR A 219 -22.65 -11.77 -6.84
C THR A 219 -22.03 -10.58 -6.17
N PHE A 220 -20.80 -10.24 -6.55
CA PHE A 220 -20.16 -9.01 -6.10
C PHE A 220 -20.57 -7.85 -7.00
N ARG A 221 -20.33 -6.64 -6.52
CA ARG A 221 -20.41 -5.45 -7.35
C ARG A 221 -19.39 -5.54 -8.49
N ASP A 222 -19.67 -4.84 -9.58
CA ASP A 222 -18.71 -4.70 -10.66
C ASP A 222 -17.42 -4.07 -10.11
N THR A 223 -16.29 -4.63 -10.48
CA THR A 223 -14.97 -4.17 -10.02
C THR A 223 -14.13 -3.69 -11.19
N ARG A 224 -13.37 -2.65 -10.93
CA ARG A 224 -12.29 -2.24 -11.84
C ARG A 224 -11.21 -3.31 -11.91
N ASP A 225 -10.42 -3.26 -12.97
CA ASP A 225 -9.27 -4.14 -13.15
C ASP A 225 -8.16 -3.75 -12.14
N PRO A 226 -7.63 -4.68 -11.34
CA PRO A 226 -6.47 -4.41 -10.49
C PRO A 226 -5.26 -3.89 -11.28
N TYR A 227 -5.12 -4.28 -12.55
CA TYR A 227 -4.03 -3.89 -13.44
C TYR A 227 -4.37 -2.68 -14.33
N ALA A 228 -5.46 -1.94 -14.05
CA ALA A 228 -5.81 -0.76 -14.80
C ALA A 228 -4.67 0.27 -14.81
N ILE A 229 -4.33 0.79 -16.00
CA ILE A 229 -3.37 1.89 -16.20
C ILE A 229 -4.07 3.23 -16.42
N ALA A 230 -5.36 3.20 -16.69
CA ALA A 230 -6.24 4.37 -16.82
C ALA A 230 -7.62 4.06 -16.27
N THR A 231 -8.26 5.07 -15.70
CA THR A 231 -9.62 4.95 -15.13
C THR A 231 -10.46 6.18 -15.48
N THR A 232 -11.78 6.07 -15.30
CA THR A 232 -12.68 7.22 -15.25
C THR A 232 -12.22 8.22 -14.17
N ALA A 233 -12.71 9.46 -14.22
CA ALA A 233 -12.28 10.50 -13.28
C ALA A 233 -12.49 10.11 -11.82
N ASN A 234 -13.58 9.39 -11.51
CA ASN A 234 -13.89 8.87 -10.16
C ASN A 234 -13.13 7.58 -9.77
N GLY A 235 -12.22 7.07 -10.62
CA GLY A 235 -11.44 5.86 -10.32
C GLY A 235 -12.21 4.54 -10.33
N LYS A 236 -13.50 4.50 -10.73
CA LYS A 236 -14.36 3.32 -10.53
C LYS A 236 -14.47 2.39 -11.74
N ARG A 237 -14.07 2.83 -12.93
CA ARG A 237 -14.03 2.02 -14.15
C ARG A 237 -12.67 2.10 -14.79
N SER A 238 -12.15 0.97 -15.23
CA SER A 238 -10.91 0.89 -16.01
C SER A 238 -11.16 1.35 -17.45
N ILE A 239 -10.13 1.86 -18.11
CA ILE A 239 -10.24 2.33 -19.50
C ILE A 239 -9.13 1.73 -20.33
N VAL A 240 -9.48 1.23 -21.52
CA VAL A 240 -8.51 0.82 -22.54
C VAL A 240 -7.99 2.08 -23.23
N ILE A 241 -6.67 2.26 -23.25
CA ILE A 241 -6.02 3.35 -24.00
C ILE A 241 -4.89 2.78 -24.83
N ALA A 242 -4.85 3.16 -26.09
CA ALA A 242 -3.80 2.80 -27.01
C ALA A 242 -2.45 3.40 -26.54
N PRO A 243 -1.35 2.63 -26.53
CA PRO A 243 -0.05 3.09 -26.04
C PRO A 243 0.49 4.36 -26.73
N GLU A 244 0.17 4.55 -27.99
CA GLU A 244 0.55 5.74 -28.76
C GLU A 244 -0.09 7.04 -28.23
N HIS A 245 -1.25 6.95 -27.57
CA HIS A 245 -1.91 8.10 -26.94
C HIS A 245 -1.33 8.46 -25.58
N LEU A 246 -0.43 7.63 -25.06
CA LEU A 246 0.16 7.78 -23.71
C LEU A 246 1.59 8.34 -23.74
N ARG A 247 2.06 8.83 -24.89
CA ARG A 247 3.43 9.36 -25.05
C ARG A 247 3.41 10.82 -25.48
N PRO A 248 3.86 11.75 -24.60
CA PRO A 248 4.07 13.14 -25.00
C PRO A 248 5.11 13.23 -26.12
N GLN A 249 5.02 14.28 -26.93
CA GLN A 249 6.01 14.52 -27.98
C GLN A 249 7.42 14.67 -27.38
N GLY A 250 8.38 13.90 -27.88
CA GLY A 250 9.77 13.93 -27.42
C GLY A 250 10.03 13.02 -26.20
N PHE A 251 9.02 12.46 -25.57
CA PHE A 251 9.20 11.50 -24.48
C PHE A 251 9.67 10.15 -25.02
N SER A 252 10.74 9.64 -24.44
CA SER A 252 11.24 8.27 -24.69
C SER A 252 11.65 7.60 -23.40
N VAL A 253 11.42 6.30 -23.31
CA VAL A 253 11.94 5.50 -22.19
C VAL A 253 13.45 5.39 -22.36
N LYS A 254 14.21 5.79 -21.33
CA LYS A 254 15.67 5.73 -21.29
C LYS A 254 16.11 4.94 -20.08
N GLN A 255 16.99 3.99 -20.27
CA GLN A 255 17.46 3.09 -19.23
C GLN A 255 18.98 2.88 -19.34
N GLY A 256 19.59 2.40 -18.26
CA GLY A 256 21.02 2.17 -18.20
C GLY A 256 21.81 3.41 -18.61
N LYS A 257 22.78 3.29 -19.50
CA LYS A 257 23.66 4.41 -19.92
C LYS A 257 22.94 5.58 -20.60
N GLU A 258 21.72 5.38 -21.10
CA GLU A 258 20.94 6.45 -21.72
C GLU A 258 20.30 7.38 -20.67
N ALA A 259 20.08 6.90 -19.45
CA ALA A 259 19.62 7.71 -18.32
C ALA A 259 20.79 8.48 -17.70
N THR A 260 21.25 9.52 -18.39
CA THR A 260 22.46 10.28 -18.03
C THR A 260 22.27 11.19 -16.81
N TRP A 261 21.05 11.41 -16.36
CA TRP A 261 20.73 12.16 -15.14
C TRP A 261 20.90 11.33 -13.87
N ARG A 262 20.95 9.97 -13.96
CA ARG A 262 21.13 9.10 -12.79
C ARG A 262 22.54 9.12 -12.24
N LEU A 263 22.66 9.12 -10.92
CA LEU A 263 23.95 9.17 -10.22
C LEU A 263 24.58 7.77 -10.14
N ASP A 264 25.86 7.66 -10.43
CA ASP A 264 26.62 6.41 -10.28
C ASP A 264 26.87 6.04 -8.81
N ASN A 265 26.93 7.03 -7.92
CA ASN A 265 27.11 6.81 -6.49
C ASN A 265 25.86 7.30 -5.72
N PRO A 266 25.06 6.39 -5.13
CA PRO A 266 23.86 6.76 -4.39
C PRO A 266 24.10 7.68 -3.17
N ASN A 267 25.31 7.65 -2.57
CA ASN A 267 25.64 8.54 -1.46
C ASN A 267 25.76 10.04 -1.88
N GLN A 268 25.74 10.34 -3.17
CA GLN A 268 25.68 11.69 -3.67
C GLN A 268 24.25 12.21 -3.82
N ALA A 269 23.26 11.37 -3.52
CA ALA A 269 21.87 11.76 -3.63
C ALA A 269 21.50 12.77 -2.53
N VAL A 270 20.86 13.84 -2.98
CA VAL A 270 20.20 14.85 -2.16
C VAL A 270 18.73 14.84 -2.57
N ILE A 271 17.88 14.27 -1.70
CA ILE A 271 16.47 14.03 -1.98
C ILE A 271 15.64 15.17 -1.39
N TYR A 272 14.74 15.73 -2.20
CA TYR A 272 13.81 16.80 -1.83
C TYR A 272 12.37 16.30 -1.92
N GLU A 273 11.77 16.02 -0.79
CA GLU A 273 10.40 15.54 -0.69
C GLU A 273 9.40 16.66 -0.95
N MET A 274 8.41 16.43 -1.80
CA MET A 274 7.38 17.40 -2.10
C MET A 274 6.04 16.77 -2.46
N HIS A 275 4.96 17.50 -2.13
CA HIS A 275 3.60 17.14 -2.50
C HIS A 275 3.13 17.97 -3.69
N VAL A 276 2.54 17.34 -4.71
CA VAL A 276 2.13 17.99 -5.97
C VAL A 276 1.29 19.26 -5.74
N ARG A 277 0.27 19.16 -4.88
CA ARG A 277 -0.60 20.29 -4.59
C ARG A 277 0.13 21.38 -3.79
N ASP A 278 0.83 21.01 -2.74
CA ASP A 278 1.46 21.94 -1.82
C ASP A 278 2.57 22.76 -2.49
N PHE A 279 3.24 22.19 -3.49
CA PHE A 279 4.31 22.82 -4.22
C PHE A 279 3.92 24.16 -4.85
N SER A 280 2.69 24.25 -5.40
CA SER A 280 2.30 25.40 -6.21
C SER A 280 0.92 26.01 -5.88
N LYS A 281 0.18 25.46 -4.90
CA LYS A 281 -1.21 25.88 -4.61
C LYS A 281 -1.31 27.31 -4.08
N SER A 282 -0.27 27.82 -3.41
CA SER A 282 -0.27 29.16 -2.86
C SER A 282 -0.45 30.22 -3.95
N GLU A 283 -1.22 31.25 -3.66
CA GLU A 283 -1.36 32.42 -4.54
C GLU A 283 -0.03 33.16 -4.76
N THR A 284 0.88 33.07 -3.78
CA THR A 284 2.21 33.69 -3.85
C THR A 284 3.24 32.82 -4.59
N SER A 285 2.87 31.64 -5.07
CA SER A 285 3.75 30.78 -5.85
C SER A 285 4.15 31.38 -7.20
N GLY A 286 3.33 32.30 -7.72
CA GLY A 286 3.50 32.84 -9.07
C GLY A 286 3.05 31.89 -10.18
N VAL A 287 2.66 30.67 -9.86
CA VAL A 287 2.12 29.69 -10.81
C VAL A 287 0.72 30.13 -11.30
N SER A 288 0.47 29.94 -12.58
CA SER A 288 -0.83 30.28 -13.20
C SER A 288 -1.98 29.54 -12.52
N LEU A 289 -3.15 30.18 -12.40
CA LEU A 289 -4.29 29.62 -11.69
C LEU A 289 -4.71 28.24 -12.20
N ALA A 290 -4.61 28.01 -13.53
CA ALA A 290 -4.94 26.73 -14.15
C ALA A 290 -4.03 25.57 -13.72
N ASN A 291 -2.77 25.86 -13.38
CA ASN A 291 -1.74 24.88 -13.06
C ASN A 291 -1.48 24.73 -11.54
N ARG A 292 -2.02 25.65 -10.71
CA ARG A 292 -1.81 25.60 -9.25
C ARG A 292 -2.27 24.30 -8.61
N GLY A 293 -1.35 23.66 -7.91
CA GLY A 293 -1.61 22.40 -7.21
C GLY A 293 -1.79 21.19 -8.13
N LYS A 294 -1.35 21.28 -9.39
CA LYS A 294 -1.46 20.23 -10.40
C LYS A 294 -0.10 19.84 -10.98
N PHE A 295 -0.04 18.74 -11.73
CA PHE A 295 1.21 18.28 -12.39
C PHE A 295 1.89 19.40 -13.18
N LYS A 296 1.15 20.15 -13.99
CA LYS A 296 1.70 21.26 -14.77
C LYS A 296 2.32 22.36 -13.90
N GLY A 297 1.83 22.55 -12.68
CA GLY A 297 2.41 23.50 -11.72
C GLY A 297 3.77 23.11 -11.19
N LEU A 298 4.17 21.83 -11.31
CA LEU A 298 5.51 21.36 -10.95
C LEU A 298 6.62 21.80 -11.91
N ILE A 299 6.27 22.22 -13.12
CA ILE A 299 7.21 22.52 -14.22
C ILE A 299 7.00 23.89 -14.86
N GLU A 300 6.08 24.70 -14.33
CA GLU A 300 5.87 26.06 -14.83
C GLU A 300 7.11 26.92 -14.53
N THR A 301 7.67 27.54 -15.56
CA THR A 301 8.91 28.34 -15.49
C THR A 301 8.63 29.84 -15.40
N GLY A 302 9.61 30.62 -14.95
CA GLY A 302 9.50 32.08 -14.83
C GLY A 302 8.64 32.54 -13.66
N THR A 303 8.21 31.63 -12.79
CA THR A 303 7.38 31.92 -11.63
C THR A 303 8.17 32.69 -10.57
N ARG A 304 7.51 33.70 -9.94
CA ARG A 304 8.12 34.57 -8.95
C ARG A 304 7.12 34.88 -7.83
N ASN A 305 7.64 35.08 -6.62
CA ASN A 305 6.86 35.60 -5.52
C ASN A 305 6.68 37.13 -5.64
N ALA A 306 5.95 37.72 -4.70
CA ALA A 306 5.70 39.17 -4.65
C ALA A 306 6.98 40.02 -4.47
N PHE A 307 8.09 39.42 -4.09
CA PHE A 307 9.39 40.11 -3.92
C PHE A 307 10.31 39.96 -5.13
N GLY A 308 9.86 39.23 -6.16
CA GLY A 308 10.63 38.96 -7.37
C GLY A 308 11.61 37.79 -7.29
N ASP A 309 11.60 37.02 -6.19
CA ASP A 309 12.41 35.81 -6.06
C ASP A 309 11.80 34.66 -6.88
N SER A 310 12.66 33.83 -7.49
CA SER A 310 12.23 32.64 -8.20
C SER A 310 11.52 31.67 -7.26
N THR A 311 10.47 31.04 -7.76
CA THR A 311 9.66 30.07 -7.02
C THR A 311 9.55 28.74 -7.80
N CYS A 312 8.99 27.74 -7.17
CA CYS A 312 8.60 26.46 -7.77
C CYS A 312 9.75 25.82 -8.57
N PHE A 313 9.54 25.47 -9.83
CA PHE A 313 10.49 24.72 -10.64
C PHE A 313 11.85 25.39 -10.78
N ASP A 314 11.88 26.71 -11.08
CA ASP A 314 13.13 27.45 -11.22
C ASP A 314 13.89 27.58 -9.89
N TYR A 315 13.19 27.67 -8.77
CA TYR A 315 13.79 27.63 -7.44
C TYR A 315 14.40 26.26 -7.14
N VAL A 316 13.67 25.18 -7.38
CA VAL A 316 14.14 23.80 -7.15
C VAL A 316 15.42 23.52 -7.96
N LYS A 317 15.47 23.94 -9.23
CA LYS A 317 16.69 23.81 -10.04
C LYS A 317 17.90 24.53 -9.44
N SER A 318 17.69 25.61 -8.68
CA SER A 318 18.76 26.39 -8.07
C SER A 318 19.28 25.79 -6.76
N LEU A 319 18.61 24.82 -6.16
CA LEU A 319 18.97 24.25 -4.86
C LEU A 319 20.17 23.29 -4.91
N GLY A 320 20.53 22.78 -6.09
CA GLY A 320 21.57 21.76 -6.22
C GLY A 320 21.16 20.37 -5.73
N ILE A 321 19.84 20.12 -5.57
CA ILE A 321 19.31 18.79 -5.29
C ILE A 321 19.49 17.87 -6.49
N THR A 322 19.53 16.58 -6.25
CA THR A 322 19.73 15.57 -7.30
C THR A 322 18.48 14.77 -7.57
N HIS A 323 17.56 14.70 -6.60
CA HIS A 323 16.29 13.96 -6.70
C HIS A 323 15.16 14.79 -6.11
N ILE A 324 14.00 14.73 -6.75
CA ILE A 324 12.74 15.02 -6.10
C ILE A 324 12.08 13.71 -5.70
N GLN A 325 11.44 13.67 -4.53
CA GLN A 325 10.52 12.63 -4.16
C GLN A 325 9.10 13.20 -4.15
N LEU A 326 8.24 12.67 -5.02
CA LEU A 326 6.83 13.03 -5.04
C LEU A 326 6.08 12.14 -4.05
N GLN A 327 5.43 12.75 -3.04
CA GLN A 327 4.42 12.09 -2.22
C GLN A 327 3.40 11.43 -3.15
N PRO A 328 2.59 10.44 -2.70
CA PRO A 328 1.88 9.54 -3.60
C PRO A 328 1.17 10.24 -4.76
N ILE A 329 1.53 9.85 -5.98
CA ILE A 329 0.99 10.40 -7.23
C ILE A 329 0.05 9.45 -7.97
N PHE A 330 -0.11 8.21 -7.47
CA PHE A 330 -1.11 7.28 -8.01
C PHE A 330 -2.51 7.64 -7.51
N ASP A 331 -3.52 7.08 -8.17
CA ASP A 331 -4.93 7.35 -7.90
C ASP A 331 -5.32 6.85 -6.51
N HIS A 332 -5.70 7.80 -5.67
CA HIS A 332 -6.08 7.64 -4.28
C HIS A 332 -7.53 8.05 -4.08
N HIS A 333 -8.07 7.79 -2.90
CA HIS A 333 -9.46 8.13 -2.60
C HIS A 333 -9.70 9.64 -2.77
N GLN A 334 -10.79 9.96 -3.46
CA GLN A 334 -11.13 11.32 -3.81
C GLN A 334 -12.10 11.90 -2.78
N PHE A 335 -11.66 12.97 -2.12
CA PHE A 335 -12.52 13.82 -1.34
C PHE A 335 -12.86 15.07 -2.14
N PHE A 336 -14.02 15.64 -1.90
CA PHE A 336 -14.46 16.88 -2.54
C PHE A 336 -14.80 17.92 -1.47
N ASP A 337 -14.46 19.18 -1.73
CA ASP A 337 -14.83 20.29 -0.90
C ASP A 337 -16.29 20.74 -1.15
N ASP A 338 -16.74 21.76 -0.42
CA ASP A 338 -18.12 22.27 -0.52
C ASP A 338 -18.44 22.88 -1.92
N ASN A 339 -17.43 23.18 -2.74
CA ASN A 339 -17.57 23.68 -4.09
C ASN A 339 -17.57 22.55 -5.14
N GLY A 340 -17.29 21.32 -4.73
CA GLY A 340 -17.15 20.16 -5.60
C GLY A 340 -15.76 20.04 -6.25
N ASP A 341 -14.77 20.82 -5.80
CA ASP A 341 -13.39 20.67 -6.18
C ASP A 341 -12.71 19.57 -5.37
N TYR A 342 -11.60 19.00 -5.91
CA TYR A 342 -10.80 18.01 -5.17
C TYR A 342 -10.24 18.63 -3.89
N ALA A 343 -10.62 18.07 -2.75
CA ALA A 343 -10.10 18.44 -1.45
C ALA A 343 -8.65 18.01 -1.27
N TYR A 344 -8.02 18.55 -0.23
CA TYR A 344 -6.65 18.18 0.13
C TYR A 344 -6.56 16.73 0.57
N ASN A 345 -5.64 15.96 -0.02
CA ASN A 345 -5.30 14.60 0.35
C ASN A 345 -3.81 14.37 0.16
N TRP A 346 -3.16 13.75 1.13
CA TRP A 346 -1.73 13.37 1.01
C TRP A 346 -1.48 12.25 0.01
N GLY A 347 -2.52 11.43 -0.27
CA GLY A 347 -2.43 10.33 -1.22
C GLY A 347 -2.11 8.96 -0.60
N TYR A 348 -2.00 8.85 0.73
CA TYR A 348 -1.73 7.59 1.42
C TYR A 348 -2.98 6.71 1.64
N ASP A 349 -3.95 6.80 0.77
CA ASP A 349 -5.18 5.99 0.73
C ASP A 349 -5.44 5.45 -0.70
N PRO A 350 -4.59 4.50 -1.17
CA PRO A 350 -4.54 4.07 -2.55
C PRO A 350 -5.79 3.32 -2.99
N GLU A 351 -6.25 3.62 -4.22
CA GLU A 351 -7.32 2.91 -4.90
C GLU A 351 -6.86 2.22 -6.20
N ASN A 352 -6.07 2.90 -7.05
CA ASN A 352 -5.59 2.36 -8.34
C ASN A 352 -4.08 2.64 -8.48
N TYR A 353 -3.25 1.66 -8.17
CA TYR A 353 -1.80 1.82 -8.03
C TYR A 353 -1.04 2.15 -9.32
N ASN A 354 -1.60 1.80 -10.52
CA ASN A 354 -0.95 2.01 -11.80
C ASN A 354 -1.54 3.20 -12.58
N VAL A 355 -2.36 4.02 -11.94
CA VAL A 355 -3.04 5.16 -12.53
C VAL A 355 -2.58 6.43 -11.85
N PRO A 356 -2.11 7.49 -12.55
CA PRO A 356 -1.85 8.78 -11.92
C PRO A 356 -3.11 9.42 -11.35
N ALA A 357 -2.97 10.14 -10.22
CA ALA A 357 -4.10 10.73 -9.50
C ALA A 357 -4.89 11.75 -10.35
N ALA A 358 -6.20 11.60 -10.36
CA ALA A 358 -7.10 12.52 -11.08
C ALA A 358 -7.07 13.93 -10.49
N SER A 359 -6.87 14.09 -9.18
CA SER A 359 -6.82 15.37 -8.47
C SER A 359 -5.68 16.30 -8.95
N PHE A 360 -4.61 15.74 -9.51
CA PHE A 360 -3.42 16.49 -9.93
C PHE A 360 -3.39 16.83 -11.41
N THR A 361 -4.35 16.39 -12.22
CA THR A 361 -4.40 16.69 -13.65
C THR A 361 -5.23 17.93 -13.99
N SER A 362 -4.96 18.54 -15.14
CA SER A 362 -5.73 19.68 -15.64
C SER A 362 -7.12 19.27 -16.12
N ASN A 363 -7.28 18.05 -16.65
CA ASN A 363 -8.56 17.50 -17.10
C ASN A 363 -8.73 16.05 -16.66
N PRO A 364 -9.39 15.79 -15.53
CA PRO A 364 -9.60 14.44 -15.00
C PRO A 364 -10.54 13.58 -15.85
N HIS A 365 -11.40 14.19 -16.67
CA HIS A 365 -12.36 13.47 -17.51
C HIS A 365 -11.77 12.95 -18.83
N GLU A 366 -10.57 13.44 -19.21
CA GLU A 366 -9.79 12.87 -20.31
C GLU A 366 -8.73 11.93 -19.74
N PRO A 367 -8.91 10.60 -19.86
CA PRO A 367 -8.09 9.63 -19.12
C PRO A 367 -6.59 9.68 -19.44
N ALA A 368 -6.23 10.03 -20.69
CA ALA A 368 -4.84 10.13 -21.09
C ALA A 368 -4.12 11.33 -20.48
N THR A 369 -4.85 12.44 -20.17
CA THR A 369 -4.25 13.70 -19.73
C THR A 369 -3.36 13.53 -18.50
N ARG A 370 -3.81 12.78 -17.49
CA ARG A 370 -3.04 12.56 -16.25
C ARG A 370 -1.73 11.83 -16.49
N ILE A 371 -1.71 10.89 -17.44
CA ILE A 371 -0.52 10.14 -17.83
C ILE A 371 0.45 11.02 -18.61
N LEU A 372 -0.06 11.77 -19.59
CA LEU A 372 0.73 12.69 -20.40
C LEU A 372 1.38 13.78 -19.56
N GLU A 373 0.60 14.46 -18.70
CA GLU A 373 1.10 15.52 -17.82
C GLU A 373 2.16 15.02 -16.86
N LEU A 374 2.00 13.84 -16.26
CA LEU A 374 3.01 13.28 -15.36
C LEU A 374 4.30 12.93 -16.14
N LYS A 375 4.19 12.35 -17.33
CA LYS A 375 5.37 12.09 -18.18
C LYS A 375 6.10 13.38 -18.58
N GLU A 376 5.36 14.45 -18.86
CA GLU A 376 5.95 15.77 -19.13
C GLU A 376 6.69 16.32 -17.89
N VAL A 377 6.13 16.14 -16.70
CA VAL A 377 6.79 16.51 -15.43
C VAL A 377 8.12 15.77 -15.28
N ILE A 378 8.10 14.46 -15.41
CA ILE A 378 9.28 13.62 -15.24
C ILE A 378 10.35 14.02 -16.27
N GLN A 379 9.97 14.19 -17.52
CA GLN A 379 10.89 14.63 -18.58
C GLN A 379 11.52 15.99 -18.27
N ALA A 380 10.76 16.96 -17.78
CA ALA A 380 11.27 18.30 -17.46
C ALA A 380 12.30 18.26 -16.30
N TYR A 381 12.08 17.41 -15.29
CA TYR A 381 13.07 17.21 -14.23
C TYR A 381 14.33 16.50 -14.74
N HIS A 382 14.20 15.49 -15.58
CA HIS A 382 15.34 14.83 -16.23
C HIS A 382 16.15 15.78 -17.11
N ASP A 383 15.49 16.63 -17.87
CA ASP A 383 16.15 17.67 -18.69
C ASP A 383 16.90 18.70 -17.82
N ALA A 384 16.48 18.87 -16.58
CA ALA A 384 17.18 19.67 -15.58
C ALA A 384 18.27 18.90 -14.81
N GLY A 385 18.50 17.62 -15.12
CA GLY A 385 19.47 16.75 -14.43
C GLY A 385 19.00 16.26 -13.05
N ILE A 386 17.70 16.31 -12.78
CA ILE A 386 17.08 15.92 -11.50
C ILE A 386 16.29 14.62 -11.68
N ASN A 387 16.57 13.64 -10.85
CA ASN A 387 15.88 12.35 -10.80
C ASN A 387 14.50 12.47 -10.13
N VAL A 388 13.60 11.55 -10.45
CA VAL A 388 12.25 11.51 -9.87
C VAL A 388 12.03 10.21 -9.09
N ILE A 389 11.77 10.33 -7.78
CA ILE A 389 11.40 9.25 -6.89
C ILE A 389 9.89 9.27 -6.68
N MET A 390 9.26 8.11 -6.73
CA MET A 390 7.85 7.92 -6.42
C MET A 390 7.68 7.33 -5.03
N ASP A 391 6.81 7.95 -4.23
CA ASP A 391 6.35 7.39 -2.97
C ASP A 391 5.25 6.37 -3.24
N VAL A 392 5.42 5.13 -2.75
CA VAL A 392 4.53 4.01 -3.04
C VAL A 392 3.95 3.39 -1.76
N VAL A 393 2.65 3.16 -1.75
CA VAL A 393 1.88 2.71 -0.59
C VAL A 393 1.27 1.34 -0.87
N TYR A 394 2.11 0.30 -0.94
CA TYR A 394 1.61 -1.06 -1.18
C TYR A 394 1.17 -1.78 0.09
N ASN A 395 1.40 -1.20 1.27
CA ASN A 395 1.15 -1.83 2.56
C ASN A 395 -0.35 -1.92 2.94
N HIS A 396 -1.22 -1.13 2.34
CA HIS A 396 -2.67 -1.16 2.56
C HIS A 396 -3.44 -0.62 1.35
N THR A 397 -4.76 -0.72 1.36
CA THR A 397 -5.69 -0.07 0.42
C THR A 397 -6.63 0.85 1.18
N TYR A 398 -7.17 1.89 0.53
CA TYR A 398 -8.18 2.76 1.14
C TYR A 398 -9.35 1.97 1.73
N SER A 399 -9.90 1.03 0.98
CA SER A 399 -10.98 0.17 1.45
C SER A 399 -10.66 -1.29 1.19
N SER A 400 -10.47 -2.05 2.26
CA SER A 400 -10.33 -3.51 2.14
C SER A 400 -11.54 -4.19 1.52
N ARG A 401 -12.75 -3.64 1.68
CA ARG A 401 -14.00 -4.26 1.21
C ARG A 401 -14.35 -3.94 -0.23
N GLU A 402 -13.88 -2.79 -0.75
CA GLU A 402 -14.23 -2.30 -2.09
C GLU A 402 -13.01 -2.19 -3.02
N SER A 403 -11.86 -2.65 -2.56
CA SER A 403 -10.67 -2.72 -3.41
C SER A 403 -10.89 -3.73 -4.55
N ALA A 404 -10.25 -3.46 -5.69
CA ALA A 404 -10.26 -4.40 -6.81
C ALA A 404 -9.71 -5.77 -6.40
N PHE A 405 -8.77 -5.83 -5.47
CA PHE A 405 -8.20 -7.06 -4.92
C PHE A 405 -9.25 -7.92 -4.20
N GLN A 406 -9.99 -7.31 -3.26
CA GLN A 406 -11.01 -8.03 -2.50
C GLN A 406 -12.19 -8.46 -3.37
N LEU A 407 -12.51 -7.65 -4.38
CA LEU A 407 -13.62 -7.94 -5.29
C LEU A 407 -13.26 -8.95 -6.37
N THR A 408 -11.98 -9.26 -6.58
CA THR A 408 -11.51 -10.29 -7.52
C THR A 408 -11.16 -11.61 -6.86
N VAL A 409 -10.44 -11.59 -5.73
CA VAL A 409 -10.10 -12.80 -4.95
C VAL A 409 -10.23 -12.48 -3.46
N PRO A 410 -11.42 -12.67 -2.88
CA PRO A 410 -11.66 -12.33 -1.48
C PRO A 410 -10.64 -12.95 -0.53
N ASP A 411 -10.16 -12.12 0.41
CA ASP A 411 -9.27 -12.46 1.53
C ASP A 411 -7.88 -13.00 1.13
N TYR A 412 -7.55 -13.02 -0.16
CA TYR A 412 -6.25 -13.48 -0.63
C TYR A 412 -5.16 -12.41 -0.45
N TYR A 413 -5.42 -11.20 -0.87
CA TYR A 413 -4.41 -10.13 -0.95
C TYR A 413 -4.09 -9.45 0.39
N TYR A 414 -4.83 -9.80 1.43
CA TYR A 414 -4.71 -9.21 2.76
C TYR A 414 -4.28 -10.23 3.81
N ARG A 415 -3.60 -9.75 4.84
CA ARG A 415 -3.39 -10.54 6.06
C ARG A 415 -4.66 -10.54 6.88
N MET A 416 -5.08 -11.72 7.29
CA MET A 416 -6.33 -11.94 8.01
C MET A 416 -6.04 -12.44 9.43
N ASN A 417 -6.84 -11.97 10.37
CA ASN A 417 -6.88 -12.53 11.73
C ASN A 417 -7.63 -13.89 11.71
N PRO A 418 -7.40 -14.75 12.71
CA PRO A 418 -8.12 -16.03 12.82
C PRO A 418 -9.66 -15.91 12.88
N ASN A 419 -10.17 -14.75 13.28
CA ASN A 419 -11.62 -14.48 13.33
C ASN A 419 -12.19 -13.95 11.99
N GLY A 420 -11.39 -13.92 10.92
CA GLY A 420 -11.80 -13.43 9.60
C GLY A 420 -11.83 -11.91 9.46
N SER A 421 -11.34 -11.14 10.44
CA SER A 421 -11.12 -9.71 10.26
C SER A 421 -9.76 -9.42 9.60
N PHE A 422 -9.63 -8.28 8.94
CA PHE A 422 -8.36 -7.84 8.40
C PHE A 422 -7.37 -7.49 9.53
N GLN A 423 -6.09 -7.84 9.36
CA GLN A 423 -5.03 -7.30 10.19
C GLN A 423 -4.85 -5.82 9.88
N ASN A 424 -4.34 -5.05 10.83
CA ASN A 424 -4.25 -3.59 10.75
C ASN A 424 -2.91 -3.07 11.27
N GLY A 425 -1.81 -3.66 10.85
CA GLY A 425 -0.47 -3.18 11.19
C GLY A 425 -0.16 -1.81 10.58
N SER A 426 -0.85 -1.44 9.50
CA SER A 426 -0.74 -0.11 8.88
C SER A 426 -1.39 1.01 9.71
N GLY A 427 -2.34 0.69 10.61
CA GLY A 427 -3.21 1.68 11.25
C GLY A 427 -4.36 2.19 10.37
N CYS A 428 -4.41 1.78 9.07
CA CYS A 428 -5.39 2.26 8.07
C CYS A 428 -6.58 1.30 7.85
N GLY A 429 -6.79 0.35 8.76
CA GLY A 429 -7.94 -0.58 8.72
C GLY A 429 -7.69 -1.89 8.00
N ASN A 430 -6.56 -2.04 7.32
CA ASN A 430 -6.14 -3.29 6.67
C ASN A 430 -4.62 -3.30 6.43
N GLU A 431 -4.07 -4.47 6.16
CA GLU A 431 -2.72 -4.61 5.64
C GLU A 431 -2.67 -5.67 4.54
N THR A 432 -1.88 -5.42 3.53
CA THR A 432 -1.69 -6.33 2.40
C THR A 432 -0.67 -7.42 2.73
N ALA A 433 -0.72 -8.53 2.01
CA ALA A 433 0.10 -9.70 2.23
C ALA A 433 1.16 -9.85 1.12
N SER A 434 2.28 -9.11 1.24
CA SER A 434 3.35 -9.10 0.24
C SER A 434 4.01 -10.47 0.04
N GLU A 435 3.97 -11.33 1.05
CA GLU A 435 4.44 -12.72 1.00
C GLU A 435 3.61 -13.63 0.10
N LYS A 436 2.39 -13.21 -0.31
CA LYS A 436 1.54 -13.94 -1.25
C LYS A 436 2.04 -13.78 -2.68
N GLU A 437 2.14 -14.88 -3.39
CA GLU A 437 2.73 -14.93 -4.73
C GLU A 437 2.11 -13.92 -5.69
N MET A 438 0.78 -13.83 -5.75
CA MET A 438 0.11 -12.94 -6.68
C MET A 438 0.10 -11.48 -6.23
N TYR A 439 0.27 -11.19 -4.93
CA TYR A 439 0.46 -9.81 -4.50
C TYR A 439 1.91 -9.35 -4.70
N ARG A 440 2.88 -10.22 -4.42
CA ARG A 440 4.30 -10.02 -4.78
C ARG A 440 4.46 -9.74 -6.27
N LYS A 441 3.82 -10.57 -7.12
CA LYS A 441 3.77 -10.33 -8.56
C LYS A 441 3.18 -8.96 -8.89
N TYR A 442 2.05 -8.60 -8.26
CA TYR A 442 1.40 -7.32 -8.49
C TYR A 442 2.32 -6.14 -8.14
N MET A 443 2.96 -6.17 -6.96
CA MET A 443 3.91 -5.13 -6.54
C MET A 443 5.06 -5.01 -7.55
N LEU A 444 5.64 -6.13 -7.96
CA LEU A 444 6.72 -6.15 -8.94
C LEU A 444 6.27 -5.60 -10.29
N ASP A 445 5.17 -6.09 -10.82
CA ASP A 445 4.61 -5.62 -12.12
C ASP A 445 4.34 -4.11 -12.09
N SER A 446 3.80 -3.60 -10.99
CA SER A 446 3.51 -2.18 -10.79
C SER A 446 4.80 -1.34 -10.74
N ILE A 447 5.79 -1.74 -9.98
CA ILE A 447 7.11 -1.07 -9.93
C ILE A 447 7.77 -1.05 -11.32
N LEU A 448 7.76 -2.18 -12.02
CA LEU A 448 8.31 -2.28 -13.37
C LEU A 448 7.51 -1.41 -14.38
N TYR A 449 6.19 -1.33 -14.24
CA TYR A 449 5.37 -0.42 -15.05
C TYR A 449 5.78 1.04 -14.87
N TRP A 450 5.89 1.53 -13.63
CA TRP A 450 6.32 2.90 -13.35
C TRP A 450 7.74 3.18 -13.85
N THR A 451 8.65 2.21 -13.71
CA THR A 451 10.02 2.32 -14.21
C THR A 451 10.05 2.37 -15.74
N ASN A 452 9.35 1.45 -16.42
CA ASN A 452 9.42 1.29 -17.87
C ASN A 452 8.57 2.29 -18.63
N GLU A 453 7.43 2.73 -18.09
CA GLU A 453 6.53 3.65 -18.79
C GLU A 453 6.78 5.12 -18.44
N PHE A 454 7.31 5.40 -17.24
CA PHE A 454 7.48 6.78 -16.76
C PHE A 454 8.94 7.20 -16.52
N ASN A 455 9.92 6.30 -16.67
CA ASN A 455 11.32 6.55 -16.32
C ASN A 455 11.52 6.93 -14.84
N ILE A 456 10.75 6.36 -13.91
CA ILE A 456 10.95 6.61 -12.48
C ILE A 456 12.35 6.13 -12.05
N ASP A 457 13.04 6.95 -11.27
CA ASP A 457 14.43 6.75 -10.86
C ASP A 457 14.60 6.25 -9.43
N GLY A 458 13.50 6.09 -8.72
CA GLY A 458 13.53 5.52 -7.38
C GLY A 458 12.14 5.36 -6.79
N PHE A 459 12.08 4.54 -5.73
CA PHE A 459 10.85 4.25 -5.01
C PHE A 459 11.08 4.36 -3.50
N ARG A 460 10.26 5.17 -2.83
CA ARG A 460 10.14 5.20 -1.37
C ARG A 460 8.95 4.37 -0.98
N PHE A 461 9.18 3.33 -0.20
CA PHE A 461 8.10 2.46 0.30
C PHE A 461 7.58 2.96 1.64
N ASP A 462 6.34 3.41 1.63
CA ASP A 462 5.57 3.72 2.83
C ASP A 462 5.42 2.46 3.69
N LEU A 463 5.65 2.58 5.02
CA LEU A 463 5.58 1.49 5.99
C LEU A 463 6.25 0.19 5.46
N MET A 464 7.45 0.32 4.91
CA MET A 464 8.20 -0.80 4.28
C MET A 464 8.34 -2.00 5.20
N GLY A 465 8.42 -1.78 6.52
CA GLY A 465 8.49 -2.82 7.54
C GLY A 465 7.28 -3.77 7.61
N LEU A 466 6.18 -3.44 6.94
CA LEU A 466 5.03 -4.34 6.76
C LEU A 466 5.22 -5.33 5.61
N HIS A 467 6.18 -5.12 4.72
CA HIS A 467 6.48 -6.04 3.63
C HIS A 467 7.49 -7.11 4.06
N ASP A 468 7.51 -8.22 3.33
CA ASP A 468 8.49 -9.27 3.54
C ASP A 468 9.79 -8.99 2.79
N ILE A 469 10.90 -9.47 3.34
CA ILE A 469 12.26 -9.32 2.81
C ILE A 469 12.37 -9.88 1.39
N ASP A 470 11.77 -11.05 1.13
CA ASP A 470 11.92 -11.74 -0.17
C ASP A 470 11.29 -10.91 -1.28
N THR A 471 10.13 -10.29 -1.03
CA THR A 471 9.47 -9.38 -1.99
C THR A 471 10.33 -8.15 -2.25
N MET A 472 10.87 -7.53 -1.21
CA MET A 472 11.71 -6.34 -1.36
C MET A 472 13.01 -6.66 -2.11
N ASN A 473 13.65 -7.77 -1.80
CA ASN A 473 14.85 -8.23 -2.52
C ASN A 473 14.55 -8.57 -3.98
N LEU A 474 13.41 -9.20 -4.27
CA LEU A 474 13.00 -9.47 -5.65
C LEU A 474 12.82 -8.17 -6.45
N ILE A 475 12.15 -7.18 -5.88
CA ILE A 475 11.99 -5.86 -6.51
C ILE A 475 13.36 -5.24 -6.79
N ARG A 476 14.29 -5.27 -5.82
CA ARG A 476 15.64 -4.73 -6.01
C ARG A 476 16.37 -5.45 -7.15
N GLN A 477 16.34 -6.78 -7.17
CA GLN A 477 16.97 -7.61 -8.21
C GLN A 477 16.42 -7.33 -9.61
N GLU A 478 15.11 -7.16 -9.75
CA GLU A 478 14.52 -6.88 -11.06
C GLU A 478 14.81 -5.44 -11.53
N LEU A 479 14.85 -4.48 -10.61
CA LEU A 479 15.30 -3.12 -10.93
C LEU A 479 16.77 -3.07 -11.30
N ASP A 480 17.64 -3.86 -10.66
CA ASP A 480 19.07 -3.94 -10.99
C ASP A 480 19.32 -4.43 -12.43
N LYS A 481 18.44 -5.28 -12.96
CA LYS A 481 18.52 -5.72 -14.37
C LYS A 481 18.24 -4.59 -15.35
N ILE A 482 17.43 -3.59 -14.93
CA ILE A 482 17.09 -2.42 -15.72
C ILE A 482 18.19 -1.37 -15.57
N ASP A 483 18.42 -0.93 -14.33
CA ASP A 483 19.46 0.04 -13.97
C ASP A 483 19.73 -0.02 -12.46
N PRO A 484 20.92 -0.45 -12.00
CA PRO A 484 21.25 -0.56 -10.58
C PRO A 484 21.31 0.80 -9.85
N ARG A 485 21.24 1.92 -10.59
CA ARG A 485 21.23 3.28 -10.03
C ARG A 485 19.84 3.74 -9.59
N ILE A 486 18.78 2.96 -9.89
CA ILE A 486 17.43 3.23 -9.40
C ILE A 486 17.42 3.07 -7.88
N LEU A 487 17.02 4.10 -7.15
CA LEU A 487 17.01 4.06 -5.69
C LEU A 487 15.79 3.29 -5.16
N VAL A 488 16.02 2.48 -4.14
CA VAL A 488 14.94 1.82 -3.36
C VAL A 488 15.20 2.05 -1.90
N PHE A 489 14.24 2.64 -1.20
CA PHE A 489 14.32 2.86 0.25
C PHE A 489 12.92 2.98 0.84
N GLY A 490 12.82 3.00 2.17
CA GLY A 490 11.52 3.18 2.80
C GLY A 490 11.57 3.22 4.32
N GLU A 491 10.37 3.19 4.91
CA GLU A 491 10.17 3.21 6.35
C GLU A 491 10.28 1.80 6.92
N GLY A 492 11.44 1.50 7.46
CA GLY A 492 11.75 0.19 8.04
C GLY A 492 11.31 0.05 9.51
N TRP A 493 10.12 0.52 9.87
CA TRP A 493 9.60 0.39 11.23
C TRP A 493 9.14 -1.04 11.52
N ASP A 494 9.37 -1.53 12.75
CA ASP A 494 8.84 -2.83 13.19
C ASP A 494 7.36 -2.72 13.50
N MET A 495 6.52 -3.00 12.51
CA MET A 495 5.07 -2.85 12.57
C MET A 495 4.36 -4.16 12.27
N GLY A 496 3.07 -4.23 12.65
CA GLY A 496 2.23 -5.40 12.39
C GLY A 496 2.68 -6.67 13.12
N VAL A 497 1.84 -7.68 13.07
CA VAL A 497 2.08 -9.00 13.72
C VAL A 497 1.95 -10.17 12.76
N GLY A 498 1.63 -9.91 11.49
CA GLY A 498 1.35 -10.93 10.49
C GLY A 498 2.59 -11.66 9.97
N LEU A 499 3.77 -11.03 10.03
CA LEU A 499 5.05 -11.61 9.69
C LEU A 499 5.91 -11.82 10.94
N ALA A 500 6.73 -12.86 10.94
CA ALA A 500 7.77 -13.02 11.94
C ALA A 500 8.81 -11.87 11.81
N ALA A 501 9.39 -11.45 12.93
CA ALA A 501 10.28 -10.30 12.99
C ALA A 501 11.48 -10.40 12.02
N GLU A 502 12.00 -11.61 11.82
CA GLU A 502 13.12 -11.91 10.91
C GLU A 502 12.75 -11.90 9.43
N GLN A 503 11.46 -11.89 9.09
CA GLN A 503 10.93 -11.85 7.72
C GLN A 503 10.54 -10.44 7.28
N LYS A 504 10.40 -9.50 8.22
CA LYS A 504 9.97 -8.11 7.94
C LYS A 504 11.09 -7.30 7.29
N ALA A 505 10.73 -6.47 6.33
CA ALA A 505 11.64 -5.50 5.70
C ALA A 505 11.88 -4.28 6.61
N LYS A 506 12.25 -4.53 7.86
CA LYS A 506 12.55 -3.52 8.87
C LYS A 506 14.04 -3.21 8.95
N LYS A 507 14.42 -2.05 9.49
CA LYS A 507 15.80 -1.57 9.51
C LYS A 507 16.77 -2.53 10.24
N GLU A 508 16.32 -3.25 11.29
CA GLU A 508 17.14 -4.23 12.00
C GLU A 508 17.53 -5.44 11.12
N ASN A 509 16.83 -5.64 10.02
CA ASN A 509 17.14 -6.65 9.00
C ASN A 509 17.89 -6.07 7.78
N ALA A 510 18.40 -4.85 7.84
CA ALA A 510 19.03 -4.15 6.71
C ALA A 510 20.16 -4.97 6.03
N SER A 511 20.93 -5.72 6.81
CA SER A 511 21.99 -6.61 6.28
C SER A 511 21.48 -7.73 5.37
N LYS A 512 20.18 -8.07 5.43
CA LYS A 512 19.54 -9.04 4.56
C LYS A 512 19.00 -8.43 3.25
N MET A 513 19.06 -7.10 3.13
CA MET A 513 18.48 -6.35 2.01
C MET A 513 19.50 -5.36 1.41
N PRO A 514 20.60 -5.86 0.83
CA PRO A 514 21.60 -5.00 0.23
C PRO A 514 21.00 -4.15 -0.90
N GLY A 515 21.40 -2.87 -0.98
CA GLY A 515 20.90 -1.94 -1.98
C GLY A 515 19.51 -1.35 -1.70
N ILE A 516 18.94 -1.61 -0.53
CA ILE A 516 17.67 -1.01 -0.07
C ILE A 516 17.97 -0.11 1.13
N GLY A 517 17.57 1.16 1.05
CA GLY A 517 17.78 2.18 2.08
C GLY A 517 16.68 2.23 3.13
N PHE A 518 17.01 2.80 4.30
CA PHE A 518 16.11 2.93 5.43
C PHE A 518 16.19 4.32 6.02
N PHE A 519 15.06 4.92 6.37
CA PHE A 519 15.02 6.14 7.13
C PHE A 519 15.70 5.97 8.49
N ASN A 520 16.65 6.89 8.79
CA ASN A 520 17.48 6.85 9.99
C ASN A 520 16.85 7.67 11.12
N ASP A 521 15.86 7.14 11.79
CA ASP A 521 15.21 7.81 12.92
C ASP A 521 16.12 7.94 14.16
N ASP A 522 17.11 7.07 14.33
CA ASP A 522 18.12 7.21 15.38
C ASP A 522 18.90 8.50 15.22
N GLN A 523 19.37 8.80 13.99
CA GLN A 523 20.03 10.07 13.65
C GLN A 523 19.08 11.26 13.81
N ARG A 524 17.87 11.16 13.24
CA ARG A 524 16.86 12.21 13.35
C ARG A 524 16.62 12.61 14.79
N ASN A 525 16.36 11.63 15.66
CA ASN A 525 16.04 11.85 17.06
C ASN A 525 17.26 12.36 17.83
N ALA A 526 18.47 11.84 17.55
CA ALA A 526 19.71 12.33 18.18
C ALA A 526 19.97 13.79 17.86
N VAL A 527 19.70 14.24 16.64
CA VAL A 527 19.95 15.62 16.20
C VAL A 527 18.86 16.58 16.67
N LYS A 528 17.60 16.38 16.25
CA LYS A 528 16.52 17.35 16.52
C LYS A 528 15.75 17.09 17.81
N GLY A 529 15.67 15.84 18.23
CA GLY A 529 14.79 15.36 19.28
C GLY A 529 13.69 14.45 18.74
N ALA A 530 13.07 13.69 19.64
CA ALA A 530 12.01 12.77 19.31
C ALA A 530 10.63 13.38 19.51
N GLU A 531 9.70 12.93 18.67
CA GLU A 531 8.27 13.15 18.81
C GLU A 531 7.59 11.78 18.87
N VAL A 532 7.05 11.42 20.05
CA VAL A 532 6.43 10.12 20.28
C VAL A 532 5.06 10.34 20.92
N TYR A 533 3.99 10.08 20.17
CA TYR A 533 2.60 10.13 20.66
C TYR A 533 2.23 11.41 21.43
N GLY A 534 2.70 12.58 20.94
CA GLY A 534 2.45 13.88 21.59
C GLY A 534 3.37 14.18 22.78
N SER A 535 4.35 13.34 23.06
CA SER A 535 5.47 13.62 23.96
C SER A 535 6.68 14.06 23.14
N PHE A 536 7.37 15.11 23.60
CA PHE A 536 8.52 15.68 22.91
C PHE A 536 9.78 15.52 23.75
N GLU A 537 10.85 15.02 23.13
CA GLU A 537 12.17 14.89 23.75
C GLU A 537 13.18 15.77 23.00
N LYS A 538 14.05 16.43 23.76
CA LYS A 538 15.14 17.24 23.16
C LYS A 538 16.21 16.34 22.54
N GLY A 539 16.77 16.75 21.41
CA GLY A 539 17.98 16.22 20.82
C GLY A 539 19.15 17.18 21.00
N PHE A 540 20.26 16.91 20.31
CA PHE A 540 21.50 17.71 20.42
C PHE A 540 21.27 19.20 20.16
N VAL A 541 20.67 19.54 19.04
CA VAL A 541 20.47 20.95 18.65
C VAL A 541 19.42 21.65 19.52
N SER A 542 18.57 20.93 20.20
CA SER A 542 17.60 21.48 21.17
C SER A 542 18.09 21.46 22.61
N GLY A 543 19.32 20.96 22.87
CA GLY A 543 20.02 21.09 24.16
C GLY A 543 20.08 19.82 25.01
N ALA A 544 19.81 18.62 24.46
CA ALA A 544 20.05 17.36 25.14
C ALA A 544 21.49 16.85 24.94
N PRO A 545 22.06 16.09 25.90
CA PRO A 545 23.40 15.52 25.82
C PRO A 545 23.41 14.24 24.96
N THR A 546 23.13 14.33 23.68
CA THR A 546 23.05 13.21 22.73
C THR A 546 24.30 13.09 21.83
N GLU A 547 25.42 13.69 22.22
CA GLU A 547 26.69 13.73 21.46
C GLU A 547 27.16 12.33 21.05
N GLY A 548 27.02 11.34 21.95
CA GLY A 548 27.40 9.96 21.68
C GLY A 548 26.61 9.31 20.55
N LEU A 549 25.29 9.58 20.47
CA LEU A 549 24.43 9.08 19.39
C LEU A 549 24.71 9.85 18.08
N VAL A 550 24.92 11.16 18.17
CA VAL A 550 25.30 11.97 17.02
C VAL A 550 26.63 11.49 16.43
N ALA A 551 27.64 11.23 17.27
CA ALA A 551 28.94 10.72 16.81
C ALA A 551 28.81 9.41 16.04
N LYS A 552 27.98 8.46 16.54
CA LYS A 552 27.70 7.20 15.83
C LYS A 552 26.99 7.44 14.51
N SER A 553 26.06 8.41 14.45
CA SER A 553 25.31 8.74 13.25
C SER A 553 26.15 9.37 12.15
N ILE A 554 27.20 10.14 12.50
CA ILE A 554 28.12 10.76 11.53
C ILE A 554 28.77 9.72 10.61
N LEU A 555 29.09 8.55 11.13
CA LEU A 555 29.72 7.45 10.39
C LEU A 555 28.72 6.47 9.75
N GLY A 556 27.47 6.89 9.54
CA GLY A 556 26.44 6.07 8.87
C GLY A 556 25.71 5.11 9.80
N SER A 557 25.72 5.36 11.11
CA SER A 557 24.96 4.60 12.13
C SER A 557 25.23 3.09 12.20
N ASP A 558 26.37 2.63 11.68
CA ASP A 558 26.72 1.20 11.60
C ASP A 558 26.78 0.51 12.99
N GLU A 559 27.15 1.25 14.03
CA GLU A 559 27.13 0.77 15.41
C GLU A 559 25.71 0.62 15.99
N LEU A 560 24.70 1.22 15.36
CA LEU A 560 23.30 1.21 15.81
C LEU A 560 22.48 0.16 15.06
N VAL A 561 22.73 0.03 13.75
CA VAL A 561 22.05 -0.91 12.85
C VAL A 561 23.08 -1.50 11.89
N SER A 562 23.05 -2.81 11.66
CA SER A 562 24.00 -3.50 10.77
C SER A 562 23.65 -3.24 9.30
N TYR A 563 24.01 -2.04 8.80
CA TYR A 563 23.91 -1.71 7.38
C TYR A 563 25.07 -2.33 6.59
N CYS A 564 24.80 -2.74 5.33
CA CYS A 564 25.83 -3.25 4.44
C CYS A 564 26.74 -2.12 3.90
N THR A 565 26.15 -0.96 3.65
CA THR A 565 26.83 0.21 3.07
C THR A 565 26.17 1.50 3.57
N PRO A 566 26.90 2.65 3.59
CA PRO A 566 26.30 3.93 3.94
C PRO A 566 25.10 4.34 3.04
N SER A 567 25.01 3.81 1.82
CA SER A 567 23.89 4.10 0.91
C SER A 567 22.55 3.51 1.37
N GLN A 568 22.56 2.64 2.38
CA GLN A 568 21.33 2.18 3.04
C GLN A 568 20.81 3.17 4.09
N VAL A 569 21.55 4.22 4.42
CA VAL A 569 21.22 5.16 5.48
C VAL A 569 20.62 6.43 4.87
N ILE A 570 19.33 6.68 5.11
CA ILE A 570 18.65 7.91 4.70
C ILE A 570 18.62 8.86 5.89
N ASN A 571 19.53 9.84 5.89
CA ASN A 571 19.63 10.84 6.94
C ASN A 571 18.67 12.00 6.71
N TYR A 572 17.89 12.34 7.72
CA TYR A 572 16.89 13.40 7.66
C TYR A 572 16.61 14.00 9.05
N VAL A 573 16.08 15.19 9.08
CA VAL A 573 15.54 15.82 10.30
C VAL A 573 14.11 16.28 10.12
N GLU A 574 13.60 16.25 8.89
CA GLU A 574 12.23 16.62 8.56
C GLU A 574 11.72 15.77 7.41
N ALA A 575 10.44 15.35 7.49
CA ALA A 575 9.66 14.72 6.45
C ALA A 575 8.23 15.27 6.52
N HIS A 576 7.32 14.77 5.65
CA HIS A 576 5.91 15.20 5.68
C HIS A 576 5.19 14.81 6.98
N ASP A 577 5.59 13.73 7.65
CA ASP A 577 5.02 13.30 8.92
C ASP A 577 5.44 14.18 10.09
N ASN A 578 4.57 14.24 11.11
CA ASN A 578 4.82 14.94 12.36
C ASN A 578 5.11 16.45 12.20
N TYR A 579 5.69 17.09 13.22
CA TYR A 579 6.17 18.46 13.14
C TYR A 579 7.36 18.59 12.19
N ASN A 580 7.37 19.64 11.39
CA ASN A 580 8.62 20.01 10.70
C ASN A 580 9.69 20.51 11.69
N LEU A 581 10.91 20.62 11.22
CA LEU A 581 12.06 20.99 12.07
C LEU A 581 11.86 22.36 12.73
N ASN A 582 11.37 23.34 11.96
CA ASN A 582 11.11 24.68 12.44
C ASN A 582 10.11 24.69 13.60
N ASP A 583 8.99 24.02 13.45
CA ASP A 583 7.92 24.03 14.45
C ASP A 583 8.31 23.24 15.70
N LEU A 584 8.95 22.07 15.53
CA LEU A 584 9.41 21.27 16.65
C LEU A 584 10.41 22.01 17.51
N LEU A 585 11.37 22.70 16.92
CA LEU A 585 12.37 23.45 17.67
C LEU A 585 11.76 24.64 18.43
N TRP A 586 10.71 25.27 17.91
CA TRP A 586 9.93 26.27 18.67
C TRP A 586 9.21 25.66 19.86
N VAL A 587 8.66 24.47 19.73
CA VAL A 587 8.01 23.75 20.85
C VAL A 587 9.03 23.36 21.90
N LEU A 588 10.21 22.91 21.50
CA LEU A 588 11.26 22.44 22.42
C LEU A 588 12.04 23.58 23.09
N ASN A 589 12.14 24.72 22.44
CA ASN A 589 12.93 25.88 22.89
C ASN A 589 12.13 27.18 22.76
N PRO A 590 10.99 27.33 23.47
CA PRO A 590 10.10 28.49 23.33
C PRO A 590 10.74 29.80 23.78
N GLU A 591 11.81 29.76 24.58
CA GLU A 591 12.57 30.89 25.08
C GLU A 591 13.61 31.46 24.08
N ASP A 592 13.83 30.76 22.96
CA ASP A 592 14.84 31.18 21.99
C ASP A 592 14.49 32.53 21.36
N SER A 593 15.50 33.33 21.10
CA SER A 593 15.38 34.45 20.17
C SER A 593 15.19 33.91 18.73
N LYS A 594 14.54 34.68 17.85
CA LYS A 594 14.41 34.33 16.45
C LYS A 594 15.76 33.98 15.80
N GLN A 595 16.82 34.69 16.18
CA GLN A 595 18.15 34.48 15.64
C GLN A 595 18.76 33.15 16.12
N ASP A 596 18.57 32.80 17.38
CA ASP A 596 19.07 31.52 17.93
C ASP A 596 18.26 30.34 17.37
N HIS A 597 16.97 30.52 17.21
CA HIS A 597 16.11 29.52 16.56
C HIS A 597 16.57 29.21 15.12
N VAL A 598 16.83 30.23 14.30
CA VAL A 598 17.34 30.05 12.93
C VAL A 598 18.69 29.30 12.96
N LYS A 599 19.59 29.63 13.90
CA LYS A 599 20.88 28.94 14.04
C LYS A 599 20.70 27.45 14.40
N ARG A 600 19.71 27.11 15.23
CA ARG A 600 19.41 25.69 15.55
C ARG A 600 18.96 24.92 14.31
N VAL A 601 18.03 25.49 13.51
CA VAL A 601 17.59 24.88 12.25
C VAL A 601 18.76 24.71 11.28
N GLN A 602 19.61 25.74 11.14
CA GLN A 602 20.80 25.67 10.31
C GLN A 602 21.79 24.62 10.79
N LEU A 603 22.01 24.52 12.11
CA LEU A 603 22.90 23.52 12.70
C LEU A 603 22.38 22.11 12.46
N ALA A 604 21.09 21.86 12.69
CA ALA A 604 20.49 20.56 12.44
C ALA A 604 20.62 20.12 10.98
N SER A 605 20.32 21.02 10.04
CA SER A 605 20.44 20.76 8.61
C SER A 605 21.91 20.53 8.19
N ALA A 606 22.84 21.36 8.68
CA ALA A 606 24.28 21.23 8.37
C ALA A 606 24.84 19.89 8.91
N MET A 607 24.51 19.53 10.14
CA MET A 607 24.93 18.25 10.71
C MET A 607 24.45 17.09 9.85
N THR A 608 23.17 17.09 9.45
CA THR A 608 22.56 16.00 8.67
C THR A 608 23.20 15.87 7.28
N ILE A 609 23.46 16.98 6.59
CA ILE A 609 24.11 16.99 5.26
C ILE A 609 25.55 16.42 5.32
N LEU A 610 26.27 16.65 6.42
CA LEU A 610 27.68 16.24 6.56
C LEU A 610 27.84 14.79 7.06
N MET A 611 26.77 14.07 7.38
CA MET A 611 26.80 12.67 7.79
C MET A 611 26.94 11.74 6.58
N GLN A 612 27.56 10.58 6.79
CA GLN A 612 27.61 9.53 5.76
C GLN A 612 26.22 8.95 5.51
N GLY A 613 25.89 8.77 4.24
CA GLY A 613 24.60 8.27 3.79
C GLY A 613 23.97 9.18 2.73
N ILE A 614 22.70 8.94 2.45
CA ILE A 614 21.88 9.74 1.55
C ILE A 614 21.21 10.86 2.35
N TYR A 615 21.28 12.09 1.87
CA TYR A 615 20.60 13.21 2.50
C TYR A 615 19.17 13.39 1.98
N PHE A 616 18.25 13.54 2.90
CA PHE A 616 16.85 13.76 2.63
C PHE A 616 16.34 14.99 3.37
N MET A 617 15.54 15.82 2.71
CA MET A 617 14.89 16.99 3.28
C MET A 617 13.50 17.20 2.71
N GLN A 618 12.58 17.74 3.50
CA GLN A 618 11.27 18.13 3.04
C GLN A 618 11.28 19.52 2.42
N LEU A 619 10.43 19.74 1.40
CA LEU A 619 10.15 21.04 0.79
C LEU A 619 9.92 22.12 1.87
N GLY A 620 10.77 23.12 1.89
CA GLY A 620 10.64 24.26 2.76
C GLY A 620 11.42 24.19 4.06
N GLN A 621 12.11 23.08 4.37
CA GLN A 621 13.02 23.00 5.51
C GLN A 621 14.06 24.11 5.46
N GLU A 622 14.58 24.40 4.28
CA GLU A 622 15.63 25.40 4.02
C GLU A 622 15.17 26.85 4.19
N PHE A 623 13.87 27.11 4.17
CA PHE A 623 13.31 28.45 4.42
C PHE A 623 12.31 28.50 5.59
N LEU A 624 12.45 27.60 6.56
CA LEU A 624 11.70 27.61 7.82
C LEU A 624 10.18 27.49 7.62
N ARG A 625 9.75 26.57 6.75
CA ARG A 625 8.34 26.26 6.57
C ARG A 625 7.69 25.90 7.91
N THR A 626 6.42 26.29 8.08
CA THR A 626 5.62 25.95 9.26
C THR A 626 4.36 25.18 8.87
N LYS A 627 3.99 24.20 9.68
CA LYS A 627 2.69 23.51 9.67
C LYS A 627 1.74 24.10 10.73
N LEU A 628 2.23 25.00 11.59
CA LEU A 628 1.44 25.62 12.64
C LEU A 628 0.57 26.75 12.10
N TYR A 629 -0.51 27.02 12.81
CA TYR A 629 -1.46 28.07 12.46
C TYR A 629 -0.77 29.46 12.50
N PRO A 630 -1.05 30.36 11.55
CA PRO A 630 -0.47 31.73 11.53
C PRO A 630 -0.78 32.57 12.76
N THR A 631 -1.74 32.17 13.59
CA THR A 631 -2.23 32.88 14.79
C THR A 631 -1.45 32.58 16.07
N GLY A 632 -0.35 31.78 16.00
CA GLY A 632 0.45 31.45 17.18
C GLY A 632 -0.22 30.47 18.16
N GLN A 633 -1.24 29.77 17.74
CA GLN A 633 -1.77 28.63 18.50
C GLN A 633 -0.86 27.42 18.23
N ASP A 634 -0.34 26.80 19.28
CA ASP A 634 0.47 25.57 19.25
C ASP A 634 -0.36 24.36 18.81
N LYS A 635 -0.81 24.38 17.57
CA LYS A 635 -1.73 23.42 17.01
C LYS A 635 -1.26 23.04 15.62
N GLU A 636 -1.02 21.77 15.41
CA GLU A 636 -0.83 21.26 14.07
C GLU A 636 -2.06 21.61 13.22
N LEU A 637 -1.83 22.13 12.00
CA LEU A 637 -2.92 22.46 11.07
C LEU A 637 -3.73 21.18 10.78
N THR A 638 -5.03 21.23 11.07
CA THR A 638 -5.95 20.18 10.63
C THR A 638 -6.00 20.13 9.10
N GLN A 639 -6.52 19.04 8.52
CA GLN A 639 -6.74 18.96 7.09
C GLN A 639 -7.58 20.14 6.57
N ALA A 640 -8.64 20.50 7.28
CA ALA A 640 -9.50 21.65 6.94
C ALA A 640 -8.75 22.99 7.00
N ASP A 641 -7.82 23.14 7.95
CA ASP A 641 -7.00 24.34 8.06
C ASP A 641 -5.99 24.43 6.91
N ARG A 642 -5.44 23.29 6.47
CA ARG A 642 -4.55 23.19 5.32
C ARG A 642 -5.26 23.52 4.01
N GLU A 643 -6.52 23.13 3.87
CA GLU A 643 -7.38 23.46 2.74
C GLU A 643 -7.69 24.95 2.67
N ARG A 644 -8.01 25.58 3.81
CA ARG A 644 -8.33 27.02 3.91
C ARG A 644 -7.10 27.91 3.75
N ALA A 645 -5.97 27.54 4.31
CA ALA A 645 -4.76 28.37 4.32
C ALA A 645 -4.05 28.40 2.96
N GLY A 646 -4.36 27.49 2.02
CA GLY A 646 -3.58 27.27 0.80
C GLY A 646 -2.11 27.30 1.17
N TYR A 647 -1.45 26.16 1.28
CA TYR A 647 -0.10 26.05 1.82
C TYR A 647 0.80 27.20 1.39
N PHE A 648 1.24 27.99 2.36
CA PHE A 648 2.06 29.15 2.12
C PHE A 648 3.43 28.73 1.57
N CYS A 649 3.74 29.10 0.36
CA CYS A 649 5.13 29.26 -0.06
C CYS A 649 5.69 30.46 0.71
N LEU A 650 6.32 30.22 1.86
CA LEU A 650 6.74 31.24 2.84
C LEU A 650 7.98 32.03 2.43
N LEU A 651 8.37 32.00 1.16
CA LEU A 651 9.40 32.92 0.64
C LEU A 651 9.08 34.41 0.93
N SER A 652 7.81 34.73 1.24
CA SER A 652 7.42 36.10 1.64
C SER A 652 7.85 36.52 3.04
N ARG A 653 8.27 35.62 3.94
CA ARG A 653 8.66 35.98 5.33
C ARG A 653 10.16 36.08 5.56
N ILE A 654 10.99 35.46 4.73
CA ILE A 654 12.46 35.42 4.94
C ILE A 654 13.09 36.81 4.88
N LYS A 655 12.58 37.74 4.06
CA LYS A 655 13.13 39.13 4.00
C LYS A 655 12.78 40.00 5.22
N ARG A 656 12.02 39.51 6.20
CA ARG A 656 11.73 40.22 7.47
C ARG A 656 12.50 39.65 8.68
N LEU A 657 13.27 38.58 8.49
CA LEU A 657 14.25 38.06 9.42
C LEU A 657 15.65 38.48 9.00
#